data_56f9c453285409e4524e1b80198ed460
#
_entry.id   56f9c453285409e4524e1b80198ed460
#
_cell.length_a   1.000
_cell.length_b   1.000
_cell.length_c   1.000
_cell.angle_alpha   90.00
_cell.angle_beta   90.00
_cell.angle_gamma   90.00
#
_symmetry.space_group_name_H-M   'P 1'
#
loop_
_entity.id
_entity.type
_entity.pdbx_description
1 polymer ?
#
loop_
_entity_poly.entity_id
_entity_poly.type
_entity_poly.pdbx_seq_one_letter_code
_entity_poly.pdbx_strand_id
1 'polypeptide(L)'
;MSRNLLAVVLLAMSCVSAAARAADTWSYPHPGTALLERTMDGPRHVYALRVDLCARGITMRATTQSEFHRTTASWRSLVGVQGAINADFFDMGGTEMPNGLAIGNGTLWHNDTGTEGYIVFGGDRTLISPPREVLAVREAWMQQAVGGYPLLVQDGAALTTFSPAPSHCSELHPRTVVGLSRDRQTLWMVVVDGRQPGYSIGMTCTQLAALMADLGCWTALNLDGGGSTTMVVEGLGEVNRPSGGVERSVSNHLGVFADGSGAPGSCDLWMDETIVDSGVLDDGGTTDLDGDGRADFCAKAAAGLRCYPSNGAGFAAAWVLEALADANGWDDETNFSTLRLGDVTGDGLADVCARADARVYCWPSTGSGFGTRLDGPELSDASGWGAPEYFTTIRLADIDGDGRDDVCARSSAGWGCWPSTGSGFGARIAGPPWSNEAGWNEPYYYGTVRTGDVDGDGRVDVCARAAAGMTCALSTGTGFAVPFAGPLWNNDAGFTDPKYWSTIRLADVDGDGRADLCARTAAGVACHLSTGSGFGDAVAGPELSDASGWGDLDNASTIRLADLDGDGDLELCARANAGIRCWPWTGAGFGATITGPAWDEDSGWSDFRHYATIRLGDLDGDGRADLCGRPPEGVVCHLSTGDGFGPALTGPALADSVGWHGLPYFSTIRFAGPRPVRCRPTVEVCNGLDDDCDGETDEGCSAEGGDADADADADADDAVDDGVPPADADATPDDVFDGPADVPGEVPVVYVYTSDGCGCRAAGGAGSAGGLALLPAAALLRRRRRGAAGRR
;
A
#
# COMPACT_ATOMS: atom_id res chain seq x y z
N MET A 1 -66.09 1.38 -43.57
CA MET A 1 -66.49 1.96 -42.28
C MET A 1 -65.72 1.22 -41.17
N SER A 2 -64.67 1.79 -40.70
CA SER A 2 -64.02 1.37 -39.48
C SER A 2 -63.16 2.51 -38.97
N ARG A 3 -63.49 2.96 -37.75
CA ARG A 3 -62.88 4.14 -37.11
C ARG A 3 -61.60 3.66 -36.39
N ASN A 4 -60.45 4.29 -36.70
CA ASN A 4 -59.22 4.20 -35.98
C ASN A 4 -59.24 5.15 -34.78
N LEU A 5 -59.19 4.62 -33.56
CA LEU A 5 -58.91 5.40 -32.35
C LEU A 5 -57.38 5.51 -32.20
N LEU A 6 -56.88 6.71 -32.25
CA LEU A 6 -55.50 7.06 -31.89
C LEU A 6 -55.47 7.33 -30.37
N ALA A 7 -54.82 6.45 -29.61
CA ALA A 7 -54.54 6.70 -28.19
C ALA A 7 -53.22 7.49 -28.08
N VAL A 8 -53.33 8.73 -27.67
CA VAL A 8 -52.19 9.59 -27.28
C VAL A 8 -51.81 9.26 -25.87
N VAL A 9 -50.65 8.61 -25.66
CA VAL A 9 -50.05 8.43 -24.33
C VAL A 9 -49.24 9.69 -24.00
N LEU A 10 -49.71 10.50 -23.09
CA LEU A 10 -48.95 11.59 -22.47
C LEU A 10 -47.94 10.96 -21.49
N LEU A 11 -46.66 10.91 -21.86
CA LEU A 11 -45.55 10.70 -20.94
C LEU A 11 -45.34 12.00 -20.13
N ALA A 12 -45.73 12.01 -18.87
CA ALA A 12 -45.32 13.06 -17.94
C ALA A 12 -43.84 12.84 -17.61
N MET A 13 -42.95 13.60 -18.25
CA MET A 13 -41.57 13.78 -17.79
C MET A 13 -41.61 14.53 -16.47
N SER A 14 -41.42 13.82 -15.37
CA SER A 14 -41.05 14.43 -14.09
C SER A 14 -39.67 15.03 -14.24
N CYS A 15 -39.56 16.33 -14.44
CA CYS A 15 -38.32 17.06 -14.18
C CYS A 15 -38.03 16.92 -12.69
N VAL A 16 -37.14 16.01 -12.34
CA VAL A 16 -36.46 16.09 -11.06
C VAL A 16 -35.61 17.35 -11.17
N SER A 17 -36.05 18.43 -10.53
CA SER A 17 -35.24 19.62 -10.35
C SER A 17 -33.99 19.17 -9.59
N ALA A 18 -32.82 19.19 -10.23
CA ALA A 18 -31.56 19.18 -9.54
C ALA A 18 -31.62 20.32 -8.51
N ALA A 19 -31.65 19.97 -7.23
CA ALA A 19 -31.51 20.94 -6.16
C ALA A 19 -30.24 21.73 -6.48
N ALA A 20 -30.35 23.06 -6.53
CA ALA A 20 -29.21 23.92 -6.72
C ALA A 20 -28.19 23.60 -5.63
N ARG A 21 -27.06 23.00 -5.98
CA ARG A 21 -25.93 22.84 -5.06
C ARG A 21 -25.60 24.23 -4.53
N ALA A 22 -25.56 24.35 -3.20
CA ALA A 22 -25.11 25.56 -2.55
C ALA A 22 -23.76 25.98 -3.16
N ALA A 23 -23.59 27.28 -3.38
CA ALA A 23 -22.35 27.77 -3.94
C ALA A 23 -21.25 27.67 -2.87
N ASP A 24 -20.27 26.82 -3.10
CA ASP A 24 -19.06 26.74 -2.30
C ASP A 24 -18.15 27.91 -2.66
N THR A 25 -17.67 28.62 -1.66
CA THR A 25 -16.66 29.66 -1.79
C THR A 25 -15.37 29.21 -1.15
N TRP A 26 -14.29 29.22 -1.91
CA TRP A 26 -12.97 28.82 -1.42
C TRP A 26 -12.04 30.03 -1.29
N SER A 27 -11.29 30.05 -0.22
CA SER A 27 -10.15 30.94 -0.02
C SER A 27 -8.94 30.16 0.49
N TYR A 28 -7.76 30.71 0.32
CA TYR A 28 -6.48 30.05 0.68
C TYR A 28 -5.72 30.99 1.63
N PRO A 29 -6.09 31.00 2.93
CA PRO A 29 -5.58 31.99 3.88
C PRO A 29 -4.09 31.82 4.16
N HIS A 30 -3.59 30.59 4.21
CA HIS A 30 -2.18 30.29 4.50
C HIS A 30 -1.70 29.13 3.64
N PRO A 31 -0.38 28.99 3.41
CA PRO A 31 0.19 27.86 2.70
C PRO A 31 -0.22 26.53 3.32
N GLY A 32 -0.60 25.54 2.49
CA GLY A 32 -1.09 24.23 2.96
C GLY A 32 -2.49 24.25 3.57
N THR A 33 -3.23 25.39 3.52
CA THR A 33 -4.60 25.47 4.02
C THR A 33 -5.57 26.01 3.00
N ALA A 34 -6.83 25.56 3.04
CA ALA A 34 -7.92 26.08 2.22
C ALA A 34 -9.20 26.19 3.08
N LEU A 35 -9.84 27.34 3.07
CA LEU A 35 -11.09 27.58 3.79
C LEU A 35 -12.26 27.53 2.81
N LEU A 36 -13.18 26.61 3.07
CA LEU A 36 -14.47 26.48 2.41
C LEU A 36 -15.54 27.19 3.23
N GLU A 37 -16.28 28.11 2.59
CA GLU A 37 -17.52 28.62 3.10
C GLU A 37 -18.67 28.04 2.28
N ARG A 38 -19.59 27.35 2.93
CA ARG A 38 -20.73 26.66 2.30
C ARG A 38 -22.04 27.08 2.96
N THR A 39 -22.99 27.51 2.14
CA THR A 39 -24.37 27.73 2.59
C THR A 39 -25.24 26.59 2.07
N MET A 40 -25.98 25.93 2.97
CA MET A 40 -26.84 24.81 2.66
C MET A 40 -28.30 25.16 2.92
N ASP A 41 -29.21 24.38 2.34
CA ASP A 41 -30.63 24.54 2.53
C ASP A 41 -31.07 24.40 3.99
N GLY A 42 -32.07 25.21 4.38
CA GLY A 42 -32.69 25.18 5.68
C GLY A 42 -32.11 26.04 6.78
N PRO A 43 -31.76 27.32 6.60
CA PRO A 43 -30.44 27.81 6.24
C PRO A 43 -29.35 27.29 7.17
N ARG A 44 -28.21 26.91 6.65
CA ARG A 44 -27.03 26.43 7.40
C ARG A 44 -25.76 27.04 6.81
N HIS A 45 -24.94 27.61 7.67
CA HIS A 45 -23.62 28.12 7.32
C HIS A 45 -22.55 27.19 7.88
N VAL A 46 -21.66 26.73 7.00
CA VAL A 46 -20.55 25.82 7.28
C VAL A 46 -19.25 26.51 6.91
N TYR A 47 -18.28 26.43 7.79
CA TYR A 47 -16.91 26.86 7.55
C TYR A 47 -15.99 25.66 7.79
N ALA A 48 -15.25 25.26 6.77
CA ALA A 48 -14.41 24.09 6.80
C ALA A 48 -12.98 24.46 6.38
N LEU A 49 -12.07 24.45 7.33
CA LEU A 49 -10.64 24.61 7.08
C LEU A 49 -10.04 23.25 6.73
N ARG A 50 -9.66 23.08 5.48
CA ARG A 50 -8.88 21.96 4.99
C ARG A 50 -7.42 22.24 5.23
N VAL A 51 -6.74 21.30 5.87
CA VAL A 51 -5.31 21.36 6.18
C VAL A 51 -4.62 20.19 5.48
N ASP A 52 -3.65 20.48 4.64
CA ASP A 52 -2.74 19.49 4.07
C ASP A 52 -1.65 19.20 5.11
N LEU A 53 -1.81 18.09 5.84
CA LEU A 53 -0.89 17.73 6.93
C LEU A 53 0.52 17.41 6.44
N CYS A 54 0.70 17.20 5.13
CA CYS A 54 1.97 16.90 4.51
C CYS A 54 2.69 18.13 3.98
N ALA A 55 2.02 19.27 3.89
CA ALA A 55 2.65 20.48 3.39
C ALA A 55 3.74 21.00 4.35
N ARG A 56 4.88 21.38 3.79
CA ARG A 56 6.02 21.91 4.57
C ARG A 56 5.62 23.13 5.38
N GLY A 57 5.85 23.07 6.69
CA GLY A 57 5.49 24.10 7.64
C GLY A 57 4.08 23.96 8.24
N ILE A 58 3.41 22.87 7.96
CA ILE A 58 2.19 22.48 8.68
C ILE A 58 2.56 21.67 9.91
N THR A 59 2.12 22.13 11.08
CA THR A 59 2.18 21.36 12.32
C THR A 59 0.94 21.63 13.17
N MET A 60 0.46 20.58 13.83
CA MET A 60 -0.71 20.67 14.69
C MET A 60 -0.34 21.06 16.11
N ARG A 61 -1.26 21.73 16.81
CA ARG A 61 -1.06 22.22 18.15
C ARG A 61 -2.34 22.12 18.97
N ALA A 62 -2.28 21.43 20.10
CA ALA A 62 -3.36 21.40 21.08
C ALA A 62 -2.98 22.18 22.35
N THR A 63 -3.96 22.60 23.12
CA THR A 63 -3.78 23.36 24.37
C THR A 63 -2.92 22.59 25.39
N THR A 64 -1.96 23.25 26.04
CA THR A 64 -1.31 22.73 27.24
C THR A 64 -2.08 23.13 28.51
N GLN A 65 -1.82 22.47 29.64
CA GLN A 65 -2.49 22.78 30.91
C GLN A 65 -2.35 24.24 31.34
N SER A 66 -1.25 24.91 31.02
CA SER A 66 -1.05 26.33 31.36
C SER A 66 -1.80 27.29 30.45
N GLU A 67 -2.35 26.83 29.37
CA GLU A 67 -3.06 27.59 28.33
C GLU A 67 -4.58 27.41 28.36
N PHE A 68 -5.09 26.52 29.21
CA PHE A 68 -6.50 26.14 29.20
C PHE A 68 -7.40 27.32 29.60
N HIS A 69 -8.72 27.14 29.38
CA HIS A 69 -9.78 28.07 29.72
C HIS A 69 -9.62 29.46 29.07
N ARG A 70 -9.55 29.49 27.76
CA ARG A 70 -9.47 30.70 26.93
C ARG A 70 -10.54 30.74 25.85
N THR A 71 -10.80 31.92 25.28
CA THR A 71 -11.50 31.99 23.99
C THR A 71 -10.56 31.55 22.88
N THR A 72 -11.10 30.99 21.78
CA THR A 72 -10.33 30.49 20.64
C THR A 72 -9.43 31.58 20.05
N ALA A 73 -9.93 32.81 19.91
CA ALA A 73 -9.14 33.94 19.43
C ALA A 73 -7.99 34.31 20.37
N SER A 74 -8.25 34.27 21.70
CA SER A 74 -7.24 34.56 22.70
C SER A 74 -6.14 33.50 22.73
N TRP A 75 -6.54 32.23 22.65
CA TRP A 75 -5.59 31.11 22.60
C TRP A 75 -4.77 31.13 21.30
N ARG A 76 -5.42 31.32 20.13
CA ARG A 76 -4.74 31.48 18.87
C ARG A 76 -3.62 32.53 18.91
N SER A 77 -3.99 33.71 19.46
CA SER A 77 -3.05 34.82 19.56
C SER A 77 -1.90 34.56 20.53
N LEU A 78 -2.15 33.82 21.63
CA LEU A 78 -1.15 33.42 22.59
C LEU A 78 -0.15 32.44 22.00
N VAL A 79 -0.62 31.45 21.28
CA VAL A 79 0.19 30.34 20.74
C VAL A 79 0.82 30.72 19.39
N GLY A 80 0.15 31.55 18.59
CA GLY A 80 0.61 32.03 17.28
C GLY A 80 0.23 31.12 16.12
N VAL A 81 -0.71 30.19 16.29
CA VAL A 81 -1.21 29.34 15.20
C VAL A 81 -1.99 30.15 14.15
N GLN A 82 -1.98 29.74 12.90
CA GLN A 82 -2.66 30.41 11.81
C GLN A 82 -4.16 30.09 11.75
N GLY A 83 -4.57 28.89 12.15
CA GLY A 83 -5.97 28.47 12.26
C GLY A 83 -6.24 27.81 13.59
N ALA A 84 -7.42 28.01 14.18
CA ALA A 84 -7.80 27.39 15.45
C ALA A 84 -9.31 27.15 15.54
N ILE A 85 -9.69 26.08 16.22
CA ILE A 85 -11.07 25.76 16.65
C ILE A 85 -11.11 25.41 18.13
N ASN A 86 -12.30 25.51 18.77
CA ASN A 86 -12.55 24.88 20.06
C ASN A 86 -12.52 23.36 19.92
N ALA A 87 -12.22 22.64 21.00
CA ALA A 87 -12.06 21.20 20.96
C ALA A 87 -12.98 20.45 21.94
N ASP A 88 -12.46 19.90 23.03
CA ASP A 88 -13.14 18.95 23.90
C ASP A 88 -14.41 19.49 24.55
N PHE A 89 -15.34 18.59 24.81
CA PHE A 89 -16.35 18.81 25.82
C PHE A 89 -15.70 19.01 27.19
N PHE A 90 -16.32 19.81 28.07
CA PHE A 90 -15.73 20.13 29.36
C PHE A 90 -16.80 20.34 30.44
N ASP A 91 -16.40 20.25 31.69
CA ASP A 91 -17.27 20.42 32.86
C ASP A 91 -17.60 21.90 33.10
N MET A 92 -18.67 22.37 32.47
CA MET A 92 -19.13 23.74 32.62
C MET A 92 -19.68 24.00 34.04
N GLY A 93 -18.96 24.79 34.81
CA GLY A 93 -19.36 25.19 36.17
C GLY A 93 -18.77 24.31 37.29
N GLY A 94 -17.93 23.38 36.94
CA GLY A 94 -17.06 22.59 37.82
C GLY A 94 -15.63 22.97 37.72
N THR A 95 -14.78 22.03 37.33
CA THR A 95 -13.32 22.23 37.18
C THR A 95 -12.93 22.88 35.86
N GLU A 96 -13.85 22.97 34.90
CA GLU A 96 -13.61 23.45 33.51
C GLU A 96 -12.58 22.65 32.75
N MET A 97 -12.20 21.47 33.26
CA MET A 97 -11.25 20.53 32.64
C MET A 97 -11.94 19.81 31.47
N PRO A 98 -11.18 19.34 30.45
CA PRO A 98 -11.74 18.54 29.38
C PRO A 98 -12.29 17.21 29.91
N ASN A 99 -13.25 16.63 29.18
CA ASN A 99 -13.82 15.34 29.55
C ASN A 99 -13.02 14.16 28.98
N GLY A 100 -12.30 14.38 27.87
CA GLY A 100 -11.52 13.38 27.14
C GLY A 100 -10.03 13.51 27.32
N LEU A 101 -9.29 12.80 26.47
CA LEU A 101 -7.81 12.84 26.43
C LEU A 101 -7.31 14.21 26.00
N ALA A 102 -6.40 14.81 26.77
CA ALA A 102 -5.76 16.06 26.40
C ALA A 102 -4.23 15.97 26.51
N ILE A 103 -3.56 16.13 25.38
CA ILE A 103 -2.10 16.18 25.25
C ILE A 103 -1.72 17.48 24.55
N GLY A 104 -0.79 18.24 25.12
CA GLY A 104 -0.23 19.43 24.52
C GLY A 104 1.30 19.42 24.61
N ASN A 105 1.98 19.56 23.46
CA ASN A 105 3.45 19.51 23.37
C ASN A 105 4.05 18.27 24.05
N GLY A 106 3.49 17.09 23.75
CA GLY A 106 3.95 15.83 24.32
C GLY A 106 3.65 15.64 25.81
N THR A 107 2.95 16.57 26.44
CA THR A 107 2.60 16.47 27.86
C THR A 107 1.12 16.09 28.01
N LEU A 108 0.85 14.94 28.59
CA LEU A 108 -0.49 14.50 29.00
C LEU A 108 -0.91 15.34 30.22
N TRP A 109 -2.03 16.05 30.13
CA TRP A 109 -2.54 16.85 31.21
C TRP A 109 -4.00 16.54 31.59
N HIS A 110 -4.70 15.75 30.78
CA HIS A 110 -5.96 15.10 31.15
C HIS A 110 -6.03 13.70 30.57
N ASN A 111 -6.38 12.70 31.39
CA ASN A 111 -6.41 11.30 31.03
C ASN A 111 -7.63 11.00 30.17
N ASP A 112 -7.50 9.99 29.34
CA ASP A 112 -8.62 9.36 28.66
C ASP A 112 -9.56 8.70 29.69
N THR A 113 -10.84 8.99 29.57
CA THR A 113 -11.89 8.42 30.44
C THR A 113 -12.63 7.25 29.79
N GLY A 114 -12.33 6.95 28.50
CA GLY A 114 -13.02 5.94 27.69
C GLY A 114 -14.47 6.30 27.32
N THR A 115 -14.93 7.53 27.67
CA THR A 115 -16.27 8.01 27.31
C THR A 115 -16.29 8.78 26.01
N GLU A 116 -15.15 9.34 25.64
CA GLU A 116 -14.93 10.10 24.41
C GLU A 116 -13.88 9.42 23.55
N GLY A 117 -13.96 9.60 22.22
CA GLY A 117 -12.86 9.33 21.31
C GLY A 117 -11.88 10.48 21.36
N TYR A 118 -10.80 10.37 20.60
CA TYR A 118 -9.82 11.44 20.48
C TYR A 118 -9.21 11.48 19.09
N ILE A 119 -8.75 12.66 18.67
CA ILE A 119 -7.79 12.80 17.57
C ILE A 119 -6.43 13.11 18.18
N VAL A 120 -5.39 12.45 17.65
CA VAL A 120 -4.03 12.58 18.12
C VAL A 120 -3.08 12.80 16.96
N PHE A 121 -2.08 13.64 17.17
CA PHE A 121 -1.03 13.99 16.20
C PHE A 121 0.34 13.73 16.79
N GLY A 122 1.22 13.12 16.01
CA GLY A 122 2.66 13.02 16.23
C GLY A 122 3.45 13.74 15.16
N GLY A 123 4.74 13.49 15.08
CA GLY A 123 5.58 13.95 13.97
C GLY A 123 5.38 13.13 12.71
N ASP A 124 5.06 11.86 12.90
CA ASP A 124 5.04 10.79 11.91
C ASP A 124 3.67 10.13 11.74
N ARG A 125 2.68 10.44 12.56
CA ARG A 125 1.36 9.82 12.47
C ARG A 125 0.23 10.65 13.05
N THR A 126 -0.96 10.43 12.51
CA THR A 126 -2.22 11.02 12.95
C THR A 126 -3.32 9.99 12.89
N LEU A 127 -4.13 9.90 13.95
CA LEU A 127 -5.29 9.01 13.96
C LEU A 127 -6.47 9.59 14.75
N ILE A 128 -7.67 9.10 14.45
CA ILE A 128 -8.86 9.27 15.26
C ILE A 128 -9.20 7.92 15.90
N SER A 129 -9.14 7.84 17.23
CA SER A 129 -9.56 6.68 17.99
C SER A 129 -11.05 6.75 18.31
N PRO A 130 -11.82 5.66 18.17
CA PRO A 130 -13.24 5.65 18.51
C PRO A 130 -13.47 5.81 20.02
N PRO A 131 -14.65 6.28 20.45
CA PRO A 131 -15.05 6.28 21.84
C PRO A 131 -15.00 4.87 22.45
N ARG A 132 -14.55 4.76 23.71
CA ARG A 132 -14.45 3.55 24.53
C ARG A 132 -13.15 2.74 24.40
N GLU A 133 -12.25 3.11 23.55
CA GLU A 133 -10.87 2.61 23.61
C GLU A 133 -10.10 3.48 24.59
N VAL A 134 -9.90 2.99 25.81
CA VAL A 134 -9.18 3.73 26.86
C VAL A 134 -7.68 3.63 26.58
N LEU A 135 -7.05 4.77 26.37
CA LEU A 135 -5.61 4.85 26.29
C LEU A 135 -5.00 4.59 27.67
N ALA A 136 -4.49 3.40 27.90
CA ALA A 136 -3.93 3.00 29.18
C ALA A 136 -2.59 3.72 29.49
N VAL A 137 -1.77 3.95 28.46
CA VAL A 137 -0.47 4.62 28.55
C VAL A 137 -0.27 5.48 27.31
N ARG A 138 0.15 6.74 27.52
CA ARG A 138 0.52 7.61 26.42
C ARG A 138 1.78 7.08 25.72
N GLU A 139 1.73 6.90 24.45
CA GLU A 139 2.88 6.57 23.63
C GLU A 139 3.75 7.82 23.34
N ALA A 140 5.05 7.64 23.18
CA ALA A 140 6.00 8.75 23.04
C ALA A 140 5.73 9.64 21.81
N TRP A 141 5.23 9.05 20.72
CA TRP A 141 4.89 9.76 19.48
C TRP A 141 3.70 10.71 19.63
N MET A 142 2.81 10.51 20.60
CA MET A 142 1.62 11.32 20.80
C MET A 142 2.01 12.69 21.33
N GLN A 143 2.03 13.69 20.46
CA GLN A 143 2.47 15.04 20.78
C GLN A 143 1.30 15.99 21.08
N GLN A 144 0.20 15.88 20.35
CA GLN A 144 -0.99 16.71 20.50
C GLN A 144 -2.22 15.81 20.46
N ALA A 145 -3.17 16.00 21.40
CA ALA A 145 -4.45 15.28 21.33
C ALA A 145 -5.58 16.12 21.91
N VAL A 146 -6.77 15.93 21.34
CA VAL A 146 -8.03 16.48 21.86
C VAL A 146 -9.13 15.42 21.78
N GLY A 147 -10.02 15.41 22.76
CA GLY A 147 -11.14 14.49 22.86
C GLY A 147 -12.42 14.95 22.13
N GLY A 148 -13.35 14.03 21.91
CA GLY A 148 -14.62 14.32 21.29
C GLY A 148 -15.59 13.15 21.28
N TYR A 149 -16.88 13.44 20.99
CA TYR A 149 -17.93 12.43 20.96
C TYR A 149 -19.21 12.94 20.26
N PRO A 150 -19.89 12.14 19.42
CA PRO A 150 -19.54 10.78 19.00
C PRO A 150 -18.63 10.75 17.78
N LEU A 151 -18.17 9.56 17.41
CA LEU A 151 -17.66 9.28 16.07
C LEU A 151 -18.82 9.48 15.07
N LEU A 152 -18.56 10.13 13.95
CA LEU A 152 -19.57 10.51 12.95
C LEU A 152 -19.41 9.77 11.62
N VAL A 153 -18.17 9.55 11.22
CA VAL A 153 -17.81 8.82 10.00
C VAL A 153 -16.81 7.74 10.39
N GLN A 154 -17.04 6.57 9.90
CA GLN A 154 -16.14 5.43 10.05
C GLN A 154 -16.02 4.72 8.71
N ASP A 155 -14.79 4.46 8.29
CA ASP A 155 -14.45 3.77 7.02
C ASP A 155 -15.14 4.42 5.80
N GLY A 156 -15.16 5.76 5.77
CA GLY A 156 -15.81 6.55 4.73
C GLY A 156 -17.33 6.60 4.80
N ALA A 157 -17.96 5.81 5.68
CA ALA A 157 -19.41 5.74 5.83
C ALA A 157 -19.92 6.69 6.91
N ALA A 158 -20.91 7.53 6.56
CA ALA A 158 -21.62 8.38 7.51
C ALA A 158 -22.45 7.53 8.47
N LEU A 159 -22.19 7.62 9.77
CA LEU A 159 -22.94 6.90 10.78
C LEU A 159 -24.33 7.53 10.97
N THR A 160 -25.35 6.70 11.04
CA THR A 160 -26.75 7.11 11.25
C THR A 160 -27.22 6.83 12.66
N THR A 161 -26.50 6.01 13.41
CA THR A 161 -26.78 5.64 14.82
C THR A 161 -25.51 5.81 15.63
N PHE A 162 -25.66 6.25 16.87
CA PHE A 162 -24.55 6.50 17.79
C PHE A 162 -24.78 5.72 19.08
N SER A 163 -23.79 5.05 19.61
CA SER A 163 -23.94 4.22 20.81
C SER A 163 -22.85 4.52 21.86
N PRO A 164 -23.27 4.97 23.07
CA PRO A 164 -24.61 5.40 23.45
C PRO A 164 -25.06 6.63 22.67
N ALA A 165 -26.35 6.80 22.43
CA ALA A 165 -26.86 7.95 21.69
C ALA A 165 -26.74 9.22 22.54
N PRO A 166 -25.96 10.22 22.17
CA PRO A 166 -25.85 11.46 22.92
C PRO A 166 -27.13 12.27 22.76
N SER A 167 -27.68 12.80 23.86
CA SER A 167 -28.90 13.59 23.82
C SER A 167 -28.85 14.81 22.91
N HIS A 168 -27.66 15.40 22.75
CA HIS A 168 -27.42 16.56 21.90
C HIS A 168 -27.40 16.23 20.39
N CYS A 169 -27.31 14.96 19.99
CA CYS A 169 -27.18 14.57 18.58
C CYS A 169 -28.50 14.65 17.80
N SER A 170 -29.63 14.53 18.46
CA SER A 170 -30.97 14.58 17.81
C SER A 170 -31.45 16.00 17.49
N GLU A 171 -30.83 17.03 18.06
CA GLU A 171 -31.25 18.41 17.93
C GLU A 171 -30.31 19.21 17.00
N LEU A 172 -30.89 20.30 16.43
CA LEU A 172 -30.14 21.23 15.59
C LEU A 172 -29.31 22.18 16.45
N HIS A 173 -28.00 21.99 16.44
CA HIS A 173 -27.06 22.79 17.21
C HIS A 173 -25.92 23.32 16.34
N PRO A 174 -25.23 24.41 16.76
CA PRO A 174 -23.89 24.69 16.27
C PRO A 174 -22.98 23.49 16.53
N ARG A 175 -22.06 23.20 15.61
CA ARG A 175 -21.20 22.03 15.67
C ARG A 175 -19.76 22.39 15.40
N THR A 176 -18.86 21.69 16.08
CA THR A 176 -17.43 21.64 15.79
C THR A 176 -17.06 20.18 15.55
N VAL A 177 -16.30 19.90 14.50
CA VAL A 177 -15.94 18.54 14.12
C VAL A 177 -14.58 18.54 13.45
N VAL A 178 -13.85 17.46 13.62
CA VAL A 178 -12.61 17.17 12.88
C VAL A 178 -12.80 15.87 12.10
N GLY A 179 -12.11 15.77 10.95
CA GLY A 179 -12.13 14.56 10.15
C GLY A 179 -10.86 14.40 9.36
N LEU A 180 -10.44 13.16 9.19
CA LEU A 180 -9.29 12.79 8.37
C LEU A 180 -9.76 12.15 7.08
N SER A 181 -9.08 12.47 5.98
CA SER A 181 -9.16 11.71 4.74
C SER A 181 -8.68 10.26 4.97
N ARG A 182 -8.95 9.39 4.01
CA ARG A 182 -8.56 8.00 4.09
C ARG A 182 -7.04 7.84 4.23
N ASP A 183 -6.27 8.60 3.45
CA ASP A 183 -4.82 8.68 3.49
C ASP A 183 -4.25 9.49 4.67
N ARG A 184 -5.12 9.98 5.58
CA ARG A 184 -4.78 10.84 6.73
C ARG A 184 -3.96 12.09 6.39
N GLN A 185 -3.76 12.39 5.11
CA GLN A 185 -2.99 13.55 4.65
C GLN A 185 -3.81 14.84 4.71
N THR A 186 -5.13 14.73 4.67
CA THR A 186 -6.03 15.86 4.78
C THR A 186 -6.77 15.84 6.10
N LEU A 187 -6.59 16.90 6.89
CA LEU A 187 -7.41 17.19 8.05
C LEU A 187 -8.48 18.21 7.69
N TRP A 188 -9.70 17.92 8.06
CA TRP A 188 -10.80 18.87 8.06
C TRP A 188 -11.09 19.34 9.47
N MET A 189 -11.03 20.67 9.70
CA MET A 189 -11.48 21.35 10.90
C MET A 189 -12.74 22.10 10.50
N VAL A 190 -13.91 21.70 11.00
CA VAL A 190 -15.20 22.21 10.51
C VAL A 190 -16.03 22.77 11.65
N VAL A 191 -16.64 23.94 11.42
CA VAL A 191 -17.65 24.50 12.28
C VAL A 191 -18.93 24.77 11.52
N VAL A 192 -20.05 24.55 12.16
CA VAL A 192 -21.39 24.83 11.64
C VAL A 192 -22.08 25.79 12.59
N ASP A 193 -22.45 26.94 12.08
CA ASP A 193 -23.26 27.90 12.85
C ASP A 193 -24.66 27.35 13.17
N GLY A 194 -25.23 27.78 14.25
CA GLY A 194 -26.57 27.31 14.62
C GLY A 194 -27.26 28.15 15.71
N ARG A 195 -28.50 27.79 16.08
CA ARG A 195 -29.33 28.49 17.05
C ARG A 195 -29.62 29.95 16.68
N GLN A 196 -29.51 30.31 15.39
CA GLN A 196 -29.71 31.65 14.87
C GLN A 196 -30.76 31.61 13.75
N PRO A 197 -32.06 31.64 14.09
CA PRO A 197 -33.13 31.57 13.10
C PRO A 197 -33.01 32.65 12.04
N GLY A 198 -33.19 32.27 10.78
CA GLY A 198 -33.03 33.15 9.62
C GLY A 198 -31.60 33.30 9.12
N TYR A 199 -30.60 32.86 9.89
CA TYR A 199 -29.17 32.80 9.46
C TYR A 199 -28.68 31.36 9.40
N SER A 200 -28.58 30.68 10.54
CA SER A 200 -28.16 29.28 10.59
C SER A 200 -28.84 28.55 11.74
N ILE A 201 -29.49 27.44 11.42
CA ILE A 201 -30.21 26.65 12.42
C ILE A 201 -29.35 25.56 13.07
N GLY A 202 -28.21 25.20 12.48
CA GLY A 202 -27.31 24.13 12.92
C GLY A 202 -27.65 22.78 12.31
N MET A 203 -26.99 21.75 12.83
CA MET A 203 -27.12 20.36 12.34
C MET A 203 -27.33 19.37 13.49
N THR A 204 -28.04 18.27 13.20
CA THR A 204 -28.01 17.04 14.00
C THR A 204 -26.68 16.30 13.72
N CYS A 205 -26.28 15.34 14.58
CA CYS A 205 -25.07 14.55 14.32
C CYS A 205 -25.17 13.73 13.02
N THR A 206 -26.34 13.21 12.67
CA THR A 206 -26.53 12.48 11.39
C THR A 206 -26.33 13.39 10.18
N GLN A 207 -26.81 14.65 10.24
CA GLN A 207 -26.58 15.61 9.17
C GLN A 207 -25.11 16.03 9.08
N LEU A 208 -24.44 16.14 10.24
CA LEU A 208 -23.00 16.44 10.31
C LEU A 208 -22.16 15.28 9.79
N ALA A 209 -22.54 14.03 10.11
CA ALA A 209 -21.89 12.84 9.57
C ALA A 209 -21.96 12.79 8.03
N ALA A 210 -23.14 13.06 7.47
CA ALA A 210 -23.30 13.14 6.01
C ALA A 210 -22.46 14.27 5.38
N LEU A 211 -22.36 15.44 6.05
CA LEU A 211 -21.49 16.53 5.59
C LEU A 211 -20.01 16.12 5.58
N MET A 212 -19.54 15.45 6.63
CA MET A 212 -18.14 15.05 6.73
C MET A 212 -17.78 13.96 5.70
N ALA A 213 -18.69 13.02 5.44
CA ALA A 213 -18.52 12.06 4.35
C ALA A 213 -18.52 12.73 2.96
N ASP A 214 -19.41 13.75 2.73
CA ASP A 214 -19.41 14.56 1.48
C ASP A 214 -18.10 15.36 1.29
N LEU A 215 -17.44 15.73 2.39
CA LEU A 215 -16.11 16.38 2.35
C LEU A 215 -14.96 15.37 2.13
N GLY A 216 -15.26 14.08 2.03
CA GLY A 216 -14.26 13.03 1.78
C GLY A 216 -13.56 12.53 3.05
N CYS A 217 -14.15 12.72 4.22
CA CYS A 217 -13.58 12.16 5.44
C CYS A 217 -13.77 10.64 5.50
N TRP A 218 -12.71 9.94 5.79
CA TRP A 218 -12.71 8.51 6.11
C TRP A 218 -13.13 8.26 7.56
N THR A 219 -12.64 9.11 8.47
CA THR A 219 -13.00 9.08 9.88
C THR A 219 -13.32 10.51 10.32
N ALA A 220 -14.36 10.72 11.12
CA ALA A 220 -14.68 12.03 11.67
C ALA A 220 -15.22 11.95 13.09
N LEU A 221 -14.78 12.90 13.94
CA LEU A 221 -15.09 12.98 15.36
C LEU A 221 -15.74 14.32 15.68
N ASN A 222 -16.94 14.28 16.32
CA ASN A 222 -17.60 15.48 16.80
C ASN A 222 -16.93 16.01 18.07
N LEU A 223 -16.65 17.29 18.09
CA LEU A 223 -16.10 18.03 19.23
C LEU A 223 -17.21 18.81 19.96
N ASP A 224 -16.83 19.62 21.01
CA ASP A 224 -17.80 20.46 21.71
C ASP A 224 -18.42 21.48 20.78
N GLY A 225 -19.74 21.55 20.84
CA GLY A 225 -20.55 22.38 19.97
C GLY A 225 -21.27 23.50 20.73
N GLY A 226 -22.41 23.89 20.18
CA GLY A 226 -23.28 24.87 20.83
C GLY A 226 -22.66 26.25 20.97
N GLY A 227 -22.55 26.76 22.19
CA GLY A 227 -21.98 28.08 22.45
C GLY A 227 -20.49 28.14 22.37
N SER A 228 -19.80 26.98 22.28
CA SER A 228 -18.36 26.87 22.18
C SER A 228 -17.88 26.93 20.74
N THR A 229 -18.76 26.60 19.76
CA THR A 229 -18.42 26.53 18.34
C THR A 229 -17.79 27.83 17.84
N THR A 230 -16.49 27.79 17.58
CA THR A 230 -15.71 28.94 17.11
C THR A 230 -14.55 28.47 16.23
N MET A 231 -14.36 29.15 15.11
CA MET A 231 -13.18 29.03 14.25
C MET A 231 -12.56 30.39 14.04
N VAL A 232 -11.25 30.49 14.25
CA VAL A 232 -10.48 31.72 14.06
C VAL A 232 -9.33 31.44 13.11
N VAL A 233 -9.19 32.28 12.09
CA VAL A 233 -8.11 32.19 11.08
C VAL A 233 -7.34 33.49 11.08
N GLU A 234 -6.02 33.44 11.08
CA GLU A 234 -5.17 34.62 11.03
C GLU A 234 -5.44 35.44 9.76
N GLY A 235 -5.50 36.74 9.93
CA GLY A 235 -5.85 37.67 8.83
C GLY A 235 -7.35 37.78 8.53
N LEU A 236 -8.16 36.77 8.89
CA LEU A 236 -9.62 36.80 8.72
C LEU A 236 -10.36 37.06 10.05
N GLY A 237 -9.74 36.72 11.19
CA GLY A 237 -10.38 36.80 12.50
C GLY A 237 -11.33 35.62 12.76
N GLU A 238 -12.41 35.85 13.49
CA GLU A 238 -13.47 34.88 13.74
C GLU A 238 -14.29 34.69 12.45
N VAL A 239 -14.22 33.50 11.84
CA VAL A 239 -14.83 33.26 10.52
C VAL A 239 -16.29 32.80 10.59
N ASN A 240 -16.69 32.17 11.70
CA ASN A 240 -18.05 31.79 11.95
C ASN A 240 -18.75 32.77 12.91
N ARG A 241 -20.01 32.54 13.21
CA ARG A 241 -20.80 33.41 14.11
C ARG A 241 -21.25 32.63 15.34
N PRO A 242 -20.59 32.81 16.51
CA PRO A 242 -20.96 32.15 17.74
C PRO A 242 -22.43 32.40 18.13
N SER A 243 -23.10 31.33 18.56
CA SER A 243 -24.56 31.41 18.85
C SER A 243 -24.93 32.31 20.00
N GLY A 244 -23.96 32.64 20.88
CA GLY A 244 -24.10 33.57 21.99
C GLY A 244 -23.81 35.03 21.65
N GLY A 245 -23.41 35.29 20.41
CA GLY A 245 -23.00 36.63 19.93
C GLY A 245 -21.56 37.02 20.31
N VAL A 246 -20.88 36.23 21.16
CA VAL A 246 -19.49 36.38 21.57
C VAL A 246 -18.89 35.00 21.76
N GLU A 247 -17.57 34.89 21.59
CA GLU A 247 -16.84 33.65 21.88
C GLU A 247 -16.99 33.26 23.37
N ARG A 248 -17.05 31.97 23.63
CA ARG A 248 -16.97 31.39 24.96
C ARG A 248 -15.53 31.03 25.29
N SER A 249 -15.11 31.19 26.57
CA SER A 249 -13.93 30.50 27.06
C SER A 249 -14.21 29.00 27.13
N VAL A 250 -13.31 28.19 26.57
CA VAL A 250 -13.45 26.73 26.48
C VAL A 250 -12.23 26.07 27.12
N SER A 251 -12.33 24.80 27.42
CA SER A 251 -11.27 24.05 28.09
C SER A 251 -10.00 23.98 27.23
N ASN A 252 -10.12 23.55 26.00
CA ASN A 252 -8.97 23.39 25.10
C ASN A 252 -9.33 23.70 23.65
N HIS A 253 -8.31 23.70 22.83
CA HIS A 253 -8.34 24.10 21.43
C HIS A 253 -7.47 23.18 20.59
N LEU A 254 -7.79 23.09 19.31
CA LEU A 254 -6.92 22.53 18.26
C LEU A 254 -6.59 23.63 17.27
N GLY A 255 -5.32 23.76 16.93
CA GLY A 255 -4.83 24.76 15.98
C GLY A 255 -3.78 24.20 15.04
N VAL A 256 -3.50 24.94 13.99
CA VAL A 256 -2.52 24.61 12.96
C VAL A 256 -1.53 25.76 12.79
N PHE A 257 -0.24 25.48 12.86
CA PHE A 257 0.80 26.30 12.28
C PHE A 257 0.84 26.06 10.77
N ALA A 258 0.89 27.14 10.00
CA ALA A 258 0.92 27.13 8.54
C ALA A 258 1.81 28.30 8.06
N ASP A 259 3.02 28.37 8.59
CA ASP A 259 3.99 29.44 8.38
C ASP A 259 5.11 29.06 7.39
N GLY A 260 5.06 27.87 6.85
CA GLY A 260 6.02 27.36 5.88
C GLY A 260 5.73 27.77 4.45
N SER A 261 6.38 27.09 3.51
CA SER A 261 6.19 27.36 2.06
C SER A 261 4.87 26.80 1.51
N GLY A 262 4.22 25.87 2.24
CA GLY A 262 3.08 25.10 1.74
C GLY A 262 3.42 24.18 0.56
N ALA A 263 4.69 24.05 0.21
CA ALA A 263 5.14 23.08 -0.78
C ALA A 263 4.86 21.67 -0.24
N PRO A 264 4.58 20.69 -1.10
CA PRO A 264 4.48 19.31 -0.68
C PRO A 264 5.69 18.92 0.15
N GLY A 265 5.45 18.38 1.33
CA GLY A 265 6.46 17.81 2.21
C GLY A 265 6.41 16.29 2.19
N SER A 266 7.34 15.64 2.89
CA SER A 266 7.22 14.22 3.20
C SER A 266 6.02 14.03 4.12
N CYS A 267 5.22 13.01 3.83
CA CYS A 267 4.03 12.70 4.58
C CYS A 267 4.16 11.35 5.23
N ASP A 268 4.92 11.31 6.30
CA ASP A 268 5.11 10.11 7.11
C ASP A 268 3.93 9.84 8.07
N LEU A 269 2.84 10.62 7.95
CA LEU A 269 1.68 10.55 8.85
C LEU A 269 0.89 9.25 8.75
N TRP A 270 1.29 8.41 7.82
CA TRP A 270 0.54 7.25 7.42
C TRP A 270 1.32 5.96 7.46
N MET A 271 2.47 5.97 8.01
CA MET A 271 3.21 4.74 8.08
C MET A 271 2.51 3.72 8.98
N ASP A 272 1.41 3.17 8.48
CA ASP A 272 1.32 1.73 8.57
C ASP A 272 2.34 1.20 7.54
N GLU A 273 3.59 1.15 7.97
CA GLU A 273 4.75 0.71 7.20
C GLU A 273 4.56 -0.68 6.62
N THR A 274 3.61 -1.42 7.18
CA THR A 274 3.17 -2.73 6.74
C THR A 274 2.55 -2.71 5.35
N ILE A 275 2.03 -1.56 4.89
CA ILE A 275 1.37 -1.46 3.60
C ILE A 275 2.37 -1.20 2.47
N VAL A 276 3.41 -0.40 2.74
CA VAL A 276 4.35 0.02 1.71
C VAL A 276 5.60 -0.85 1.67
N ASP A 277 6.10 -1.23 2.82
CA ASP A 277 7.16 -2.23 2.91
C ASP A 277 6.58 -3.56 3.33
N SER A 278 5.83 -4.15 2.46
CA SER A 278 5.32 -5.49 2.70
C SER A 278 6.43 -6.55 2.69
N GLY A 279 7.69 -6.18 2.42
CA GLY A 279 8.77 -7.14 2.24
C GLY A 279 8.48 -8.18 1.14
N VAL A 280 7.47 -7.88 0.30
CA VAL A 280 6.89 -8.82 -0.66
C VAL A 280 7.89 -9.27 -1.70
N LEU A 281 8.87 -8.44 -1.97
CA LEU A 281 9.89 -8.72 -2.97
C LEU A 281 11.16 -9.32 -2.35
N ASP A 282 11.32 -9.15 -1.03
CA ASP A 282 12.39 -9.82 -0.27
C ASP A 282 11.99 -11.27 0.11
N ASP A 283 10.73 -11.66 -0.14
CA ASP A 283 10.21 -13.01 0.13
C ASP A 283 10.36 -13.96 -1.10
N GLY A 284 11.26 -13.65 -2.03
CA GLY A 284 11.54 -14.49 -3.20
C GLY A 284 10.47 -14.42 -4.31
N GLY A 285 9.65 -13.37 -4.32
CA GLY A 285 8.72 -13.11 -5.42
C GLY A 285 9.47 -12.74 -6.71
N THR A 286 8.83 -12.97 -7.85
CA THR A 286 9.35 -12.61 -9.18
C THR A 286 8.41 -11.64 -9.86
N THR A 287 8.94 -10.79 -10.74
CA THR A 287 8.14 -9.98 -11.67
C THR A 287 8.40 -10.32 -13.14
N ASP A 288 9.07 -11.42 -13.43
CA ASP A 288 9.24 -11.91 -14.80
C ASP A 288 7.89 -12.45 -15.32
N LEU A 289 7.21 -11.62 -16.14
CA LEU A 289 5.87 -11.94 -16.66
C LEU A 289 5.92 -12.62 -18.03
N ASP A 290 7.02 -12.48 -18.78
CA ASP A 290 7.13 -13.04 -20.12
C ASP A 290 8.14 -14.19 -20.25
N GLY A 291 8.80 -14.54 -19.15
CA GLY A 291 9.66 -15.71 -19.07
C GLY A 291 11.03 -15.49 -19.73
N ASP A 292 11.44 -14.24 -19.88
CA ASP A 292 12.70 -13.94 -20.57
C ASP A 292 13.90 -13.79 -19.61
N GLY A 293 13.67 -14.07 -18.31
CA GLY A 293 14.70 -14.04 -17.27
C GLY A 293 14.98 -12.65 -16.72
N ARG A 294 14.21 -11.62 -17.10
CA ARG A 294 14.38 -10.25 -16.63
C ARG A 294 13.24 -9.81 -15.71
N ALA A 295 13.56 -8.88 -14.82
CA ALA A 295 12.57 -8.24 -13.98
C ALA A 295 11.71 -7.26 -14.79
N ASP A 296 10.38 -7.41 -14.72
CA ASP A 296 9.42 -6.50 -15.29
C ASP A 296 8.92 -5.50 -14.25
N PHE A 297 8.52 -4.33 -14.70
CA PHE A 297 8.05 -3.27 -13.83
C PHE A 297 6.53 -3.16 -13.84
N CYS A 298 5.89 -3.41 -12.70
CA CYS A 298 4.45 -3.31 -12.55
C CYS A 298 4.04 -2.21 -11.59
N ALA A 299 2.96 -1.50 -11.90
CA ALA A 299 2.34 -0.52 -11.02
C ALA A 299 0.86 -0.30 -11.35
N LYS A 300 0.03 -0.15 -10.32
CA LYS A 300 -1.40 0.11 -10.50
C LYS A 300 -1.63 1.58 -10.92
N ALA A 301 -2.49 1.79 -11.88
CA ALA A 301 -3.03 3.08 -12.29
C ALA A 301 -4.55 3.12 -12.11
N ALA A 302 -5.16 4.30 -12.25
CA ALA A 302 -6.62 4.44 -12.16
C ALA A 302 -7.39 3.55 -13.15
N ALA A 303 -6.78 3.22 -14.31
CA ALA A 303 -7.39 2.37 -15.35
C ALA A 303 -7.05 0.87 -15.21
N GLY A 304 -6.32 0.48 -14.18
CA GLY A 304 -5.90 -0.91 -13.95
C GLY A 304 -4.41 -1.05 -13.67
N LEU A 305 -3.95 -2.28 -13.43
CA LEU A 305 -2.52 -2.56 -13.29
C LEU A 305 -1.83 -2.44 -14.66
N ARG A 306 -0.68 -1.79 -14.66
CA ARG A 306 0.21 -1.67 -15.82
C ARG A 306 1.51 -2.38 -15.54
N CYS A 307 1.83 -3.36 -16.34
CA CYS A 307 3.11 -4.05 -16.31
C CYS A 307 3.90 -3.74 -17.58
N TYR A 308 5.14 -3.38 -17.44
CA TYR A 308 6.05 -2.96 -18.50
C TYR A 308 7.16 -3.98 -18.60
N PRO A 309 7.07 -4.93 -19.57
CA PRO A 309 8.14 -5.91 -19.78
C PRO A 309 9.46 -5.23 -20.05
N SER A 310 10.53 -5.76 -19.46
CA SER A 310 11.89 -5.31 -19.72
C SER A 310 12.36 -5.79 -21.10
N ASN A 311 13.25 -5.02 -21.72
CA ASN A 311 13.92 -5.41 -22.96
C ASN A 311 15.45 -5.36 -22.85
N GLY A 312 15.95 -5.35 -21.61
CA GLY A 312 17.38 -5.29 -21.30
C GLY A 312 18.03 -3.92 -21.45
N ALA A 313 17.32 -2.92 -22.02
CA ALA A 313 17.84 -1.55 -22.21
C ALA A 313 16.79 -0.50 -21.83
N GLY A 314 15.67 -0.93 -21.24
CA GLY A 314 14.52 -0.15 -20.86
C GLY A 314 13.29 -1.02 -20.84
N PHE A 315 12.12 -0.43 -21.14
CA PHE A 315 10.83 -1.10 -20.99
C PHE A 315 10.00 -1.08 -22.26
N ALA A 316 9.28 -2.15 -22.53
CA ALA A 316 8.32 -2.26 -23.62
C ALA A 316 7.01 -1.51 -23.30
N ALA A 317 6.06 -1.57 -24.22
CA ALA A 317 4.72 -1.01 -24.01
C ALA A 317 3.99 -1.80 -22.91
N ALA A 318 3.27 -1.08 -22.02
CA ALA A 318 2.57 -1.71 -20.91
C ALA A 318 1.51 -2.68 -21.36
N TRP A 319 1.44 -3.83 -20.69
CA TRP A 319 0.25 -4.66 -20.60
C TRP A 319 -0.69 -4.05 -19.55
N VAL A 320 -1.98 -4.10 -19.80
CA VAL A 320 -2.96 -3.48 -18.87
C VAL A 320 -3.95 -4.54 -18.41
N LEU A 321 -4.02 -4.73 -17.11
CA LEU A 321 -5.05 -5.53 -16.46
C LEU A 321 -6.15 -4.59 -15.94
N GLU A 322 -7.15 -4.32 -16.79
CA GLU A 322 -8.27 -3.40 -16.49
C GLU A 322 -9.15 -3.87 -15.32
N ALA A 323 -9.08 -5.14 -14.95
CA ALA A 323 -9.79 -5.69 -13.80
C ALA A 323 -9.43 -4.96 -12.50
N LEU A 324 -8.19 -4.45 -12.38
CA LEU A 324 -7.67 -3.74 -11.22
C LEU A 324 -7.85 -2.20 -11.30
N ALA A 325 -8.84 -1.72 -12.07
CA ALA A 325 -9.13 -0.29 -12.18
C ALA A 325 -9.84 0.27 -10.92
N ASP A 326 -9.65 1.56 -10.63
CA ASP A 326 -10.32 2.26 -9.52
C ASP A 326 -11.85 2.15 -9.64
N ALA A 327 -12.38 2.19 -10.84
CA ALA A 327 -13.82 2.03 -11.12
C ALA A 327 -14.38 0.67 -10.65
N ASN A 328 -13.52 -0.30 -10.36
CA ASN A 328 -13.86 -1.63 -9.85
C ASN A 328 -13.55 -1.75 -8.34
N GLY A 329 -13.28 -0.65 -7.62
CA GLY A 329 -12.99 -0.63 -6.18
C GLY A 329 -11.52 -0.87 -5.83
N TRP A 330 -10.60 -0.79 -6.80
CA TRP A 330 -9.17 -1.01 -6.55
C TRP A 330 -8.40 0.25 -6.13
N ASP A 331 -9.08 1.35 -5.87
CA ASP A 331 -8.58 2.49 -5.11
C ASP A 331 -8.75 2.29 -3.60
N ASP A 332 -9.40 1.20 -3.18
CA ASP A 332 -9.53 0.78 -1.80
C ASP A 332 -8.21 0.19 -1.29
N GLU A 333 -7.74 0.69 -0.14
CA GLU A 333 -6.49 0.25 0.47
C GLU A 333 -6.48 -1.22 0.82
N THR A 334 -7.59 -1.73 1.34
CA THR A 334 -7.74 -3.15 1.68
C THR A 334 -7.64 -4.06 0.46
N ASN A 335 -7.73 -3.48 -0.74
CA ASN A 335 -7.60 -4.15 -2.03
C ASN A 335 -6.22 -3.90 -2.66
N PHE A 336 -5.85 -2.63 -2.97
CA PHE A 336 -4.59 -2.36 -3.70
C PHE A 336 -3.33 -2.75 -2.94
N SER A 337 -3.31 -2.65 -1.61
CA SER A 337 -2.14 -3.01 -0.81
C SER A 337 -1.83 -4.51 -0.82
N THR A 338 -2.80 -5.32 -1.24
CA THR A 338 -2.67 -6.78 -1.30
C THR A 338 -2.12 -7.30 -2.64
N LEU A 339 -1.74 -6.40 -3.55
CA LEU A 339 -1.17 -6.79 -4.84
C LEU A 339 0.14 -7.56 -4.65
N ARG A 340 0.22 -8.76 -5.22
CA ARG A 340 1.37 -9.66 -5.19
C ARG A 340 1.64 -10.20 -6.58
N LEU A 341 2.91 -10.49 -6.87
CA LEU A 341 3.31 -11.18 -8.07
C LEU A 341 4.05 -12.47 -7.67
N GLY A 342 3.79 -13.53 -8.40
CA GLY A 342 4.42 -14.84 -8.18
C GLY A 342 3.77 -15.89 -9.06
N ASP A 343 4.41 -17.02 -9.27
CA ASP A 343 3.92 -18.09 -10.14
C ASP A 343 2.94 -19.00 -9.41
N VAL A 344 1.63 -18.74 -9.54
CA VAL A 344 0.59 -19.62 -8.96
C VAL A 344 0.14 -20.72 -9.92
N THR A 345 0.59 -20.66 -11.16
CA THR A 345 0.24 -21.68 -12.17
C THR A 345 1.30 -22.75 -12.34
N GLY A 346 2.55 -22.47 -12.00
CA GLY A 346 3.70 -23.37 -12.13
C GLY A 346 4.25 -23.40 -13.56
N ASP A 347 4.01 -22.33 -14.33
CA ASP A 347 4.51 -22.21 -15.70
C ASP A 347 5.79 -21.39 -15.83
N GLY A 348 6.33 -20.92 -14.69
CA GLY A 348 7.54 -20.14 -14.62
C GLY A 348 7.33 -18.64 -14.84
N LEU A 349 6.10 -18.19 -15.09
CA LEU A 349 5.76 -16.78 -15.30
C LEU A 349 5.19 -16.18 -14.02
N ALA A 350 5.47 -14.91 -13.78
CA ALA A 350 4.87 -14.19 -12.67
C ALA A 350 3.39 -13.90 -12.94
N ASP A 351 2.52 -14.40 -12.10
CA ASP A 351 1.08 -14.13 -12.09
C ASP A 351 0.74 -12.96 -11.18
N VAL A 352 -0.37 -12.30 -11.44
CA VAL A 352 -0.87 -11.19 -10.61
C VAL A 352 -1.94 -11.68 -9.68
N CYS A 353 -1.73 -11.59 -8.38
CA CYS A 353 -2.72 -11.91 -7.36
C CYS A 353 -3.04 -10.69 -6.49
N ALA A 354 -4.30 -10.51 -6.12
CA ALA A 354 -4.71 -9.50 -5.17
C ALA A 354 -6.05 -9.87 -4.51
N ARG A 355 -6.27 -9.37 -3.29
CA ARG A 355 -7.52 -9.54 -2.56
C ARG A 355 -8.46 -8.38 -2.91
N ALA A 356 -9.71 -8.67 -3.24
CA ALA A 356 -10.83 -7.73 -3.23
C ALA A 356 -11.78 -8.05 -2.07
N ASP A 357 -12.85 -7.25 -1.92
CA ASP A 357 -13.82 -7.35 -0.82
C ASP A 357 -14.36 -8.76 -0.56
N ALA A 358 -14.40 -9.61 -1.59
CA ALA A 358 -14.98 -10.95 -1.51
C ALA A 358 -13.94 -12.07 -1.32
N ARG A 359 -12.76 -11.98 -1.94
CA ARG A 359 -11.73 -13.03 -1.96
C ARG A 359 -10.43 -12.57 -2.62
N VAL A 360 -9.43 -13.44 -2.60
CA VAL A 360 -8.26 -13.32 -3.46
C VAL A 360 -8.64 -13.69 -4.90
N TYR A 361 -8.12 -12.95 -5.85
CA TYR A 361 -8.19 -13.22 -7.28
C TYR A 361 -6.78 -13.24 -7.86
N CYS A 362 -6.52 -14.20 -8.75
CA CYS A 362 -5.27 -14.27 -9.49
C CYS A 362 -5.52 -14.21 -10.99
N TRP A 363 -4.64 -13.54 -11.72
CA TRP A 363 -4.66 -13.44 -13.17
C TRP A 363 -3.33 -13.98 -13.69
N PRO A 364 -3.34 -15.21 -14.23
CA PRO A 364 -2.15 -15.82 -14.80
C PRO A 364 -1.55 -14.96 -15.90
N SER A 365 -0.22 -14.88 -15.95
CA SER A 365 0.47 -14.39 -17.13
C SER A 365 0.34 -15.37 -18.29
N THR A 366 0.46 -14.86 -19.50
CA THR A 366 0.47 -15.65 -20.73
C THR A 366 1.74 -15.43 -21.55
N GLY A 367 2.75 -14.79 -20.96
CA GLY A 367 3.95 -14.34 -21.65
C GLY A 367 3.71 -13.20 -22.66
N SER A 368 2.47 -12.69 -22.76
CA SER A 368 2.12 -11.58 -23.66
C SER A 368 0.94 -10.75 -23.18
N GLY A 369 0.49 -10.96 -21.95
CA GLY A 369 -0.66 -10.33 -21.32
C GLY A 369 -1.21 -11.21 -20.20
N PHE A 370 -2.48 -11.01 -19.82
CA PHE A 370 -3.10 -11.72 -18.70
C PHE A 370 -4.20 -12.65 -19.15
N GLY A 371 -4.24 -13.84 -18.58
CA GLY A 371 -5.19 -14.88 -18.82
C GLY A 371 -6.51 -14.75 -18.08
N THR A 372 -7.26 -15.84 -18.04
CA THR A 372 -8.53 -15.90 -17.32
C THR A 372 -8.30 -15.92 -15.82
N ARG A 373 -9.03 -15.05 -15.10
CA ARG A 373 -8.98 -14.95 -13.66
C ARG A 373 -9.26 -16.28 -12.96
N LEU A 374 -8.43 -16.61 -11.99
CA LEU A 374 -8.63 -17.70 -11.04
C LEU A 374 -9.25 -17.14 -9.74
N ASP A 375 -10.19 -17.85 -9.18
CA ASP A 375 -10.81 -17.52 -7.89
C ASP A 375 -10.03 -18.21 -6.77
N GLY A 376 -9.41 -17.40 -5.93
CA GLY A 376 -8.63 -17.81 -4.75
C GLY A 376 -9.47 -17.99 -3.49
N PRO A 377 -8.81 -18.07 -2.31
CA PRO A 377 -9.49 -18.20 -1.02
C PRO A 377 -10.48 -17.07 -0.74
N GLU A 378 -11.57 -17.38 -0.04
CA GLU A 378 -12.57 -16.40 0.41
C GLU A 378 -12.05 -15.62 1.63
N LEU A 379 -11.22 -14.62 1.39
CA LEU A 379 -10.72 -13.67 2.37
C LEU A 379 -11.55 -12.39 2.35
N SER A 380 -12.85 -12.51 2.67
CA SER A 380 -13.82 -11.42 2.46
C SER A 380 -13.90 -10.43 3.62
N ASP A 381 -14.32 -9.19 3.32
CA ASP A 381 -14.62 -8.17 4.34
C ASP A 381 -15.74 -8.63 5.27
N ALA A 382 -16.73 -9.34 4.72
CA ALA A 382 -17.81 -9.93 5.51
C ALA A 382 -17.30 -10.95 6.54
N SER A 383 -16.14 -11.56 6.31
CA SER A 383 -15.44 -12.47 7.22
C SER A 383 -14.36 -11.78 8.06
N GLY A 384 -14.27 -10.43 7.98
CA GLY A 384 -13.36 -9.60 8.78
C GLY A 384 -11.98 -9.38 8.16
N TRP A 385 -11.75 -9.76 6.89
CA TRP A 385 -10.45 -9.61 6.24
C TRP A 385 -10.14 -8.18 5.78
N GLY A 386 -11.03 -7.23 5.98
CA GLY A 386 -10.78 -5.80 5.75
C GLY A 386 -9.93 -5.14 6.85
N ALA A 387 -9.52 -5.86 7.89
CA ALA A 387 -8.66 -5.31 8.94
C ALA A 387 -7.16 -5.47 8.57
N PRO A 388 -6.32 -4.46 8.86
CA PRO A 388 -4.92 -4.43 8.42
C PRO A 388 -4.10 -5.61 8.95
N GLU A 389 -4.36 -6.08 10.15
CA GLU A 389 -3.67 -7.24 10.73
C GLU A 389 -3.91 -8.54 9.94
N TYR A 390 -4.79 -8.53 8.94
CA TYR A 390 -5.06 -9.68 8.08
C TYR A 390 -4.62 -9.42 6.64
N PHE A 391 -5.17 -8.40 5.97
CA PHE A 391 -4.90 -8.21 4.55
C PHE A 391 -3.43 -7.88 4.25
N THR A 392 -2.72 -7.18 5.14
CA THR A 392 -1.30 -6.86 4.95
C THR A 392 -0.40 -8.09 5.04
N THR A 393 -0.89 -9.17 5.65
CA THR A 393 -0.12 -10.40 5.83
C THR A 393 -0.20 -11.37 4.65
N ILE A 394 -0.94 -11.04 3.60
CA ILE A 394 -1.07 -11.91 2.41
C ILE A 394 0.28 -12.03 1.71
N ARG A 395 0.72 -13.27 1.46
CA ARG A 395 1.95 -13.65 0.77
C ARG A 395 1.65 -14.68 -0.31
N LEU A 396 2.52 -14.72 -1.32
CA LEU A 396 2.63 -15.85 -2.25
C LEU A 396 3.89 -16.61 -1.89
N ALA A 397 3.79 -17.91 -1.72
CA ALA A 397 4.89 -18.74 -1.24
C ALA A 397 4.63 -20.22 -1.56
N ASP A 398 5.57 -20.91 -2.16
CA ASP A 398 5.51 -22.35 -2.43
C ASP A 398 5.81 -23.12 -1.15
N ILE A 399 4.75 -23.42 -0.35
CA ILE A 399 4.92 -24.11 0.95
C ILE A 399 4.99 -25.63 0.84
N ASP A 400 4.58 -26.19 -0.30
CA ASP A 400 4.60 -27.66 -0.48
C ASP A 400 5.68 -28.15 -1.45
N GLY A 401 6.43 -27.20 -2.04
CA GLY A 401 7.58 -27.51 -2.88
C GLY A 401 7.20 -28.02 -4.26
N ASP A 402 5.99 -27.70 -4.74
CA ASP A 402 5.53 -28.20 -6.03
C ASP A 402 5.81 -27.25 -7.22
N GLY A 403 6.48 -26.12 -6.93
CA GLY A 403 6.87 -25.13 -7.90
C GLY A 403 5.81 -24.06 -8.17
N ARG A 404 4.68 -24.10 -7.45
CA ARG A 404 3.61 -23.10 -7.52
C ARG A 404 3.53 -22.30 -6.24
N ASP A 405 3.33 -21.00 -6.39
CA ASP A 405 3.09 -20.16 -5.23
C ASP A 405 1.68 -20.37 -4.67
N ASP A 406 1.62 -20.59 -3.37
CA ASP A 406 0.39 -20.72 -2.59
C ASP A 406 -0.02 -19.37 -2.01
N VAL A 407 -1.31 -19.17 -1.77
CA VAL A 407 -1.79 -18.01 -1.03
C VAL A 407 -1.70 -18.27 0.46
N CYS A 408 -0.90 -17.48 1.14
CA CYS A 408 -0.73 -17.56 2.60
C CYS A 408 -1.19 -16.27 3.27
N ALA A 409 -1.78 -16.37 4.45
CA ALA A 409 -2.18 -15.20 5.24
C ALA A 409 -2.45 -15.53 6.70
N ARG A 410 -2.38 -14.50 7.56
CA ARG A 410 -2.76 -14.58 8.95
C ARG A 410 -4.24 -14.21 9.13
N SER A 411 -4.97 -15.05 9.84
CA SER A 411 -6.33 -14.79 10.32
C SER A 411 -6.37 -14.52 11.83
N SER A 412 -7.54 -14.20 12.38
CA SER A 412 -7.73 -14.11 13.84
C SER A 412 -7.34 -15.38 14.60
N ALA A 413 -7.33 -16.53 13.93
CA ALA A 413 -6.97 -17.84 14.49
C ALA A 413 -5.49 -18.22 14.28
N GLY A 414 -4.74 -17.44 13.49
CA GLY A 414 -3.34 -17.71 13.19
C GLY A 414 -3.04 -17.80 11.70
N TRP A 415 -1.79 -18.09 11.36
CA TRP A 415 -1.28 -18.22 10.00
C TRP A 415 -1.85 -19.45 9.29
N GLY A 416 -1.91 -19.43 7.97
CA GLY A 416 -2.24 -20.59 7.16
C GLY A 416 -2.20 -20.29 5.67
N CYS A 417 -2.08 -21.34 4.88
CA CYS A 417 -1.88 -21.25 3.44
C CYS A 417 -2.95 -22.07 2.69
N TRP A 418 -3.22 -21.71 1.47
CA TRP A 418 -4.10 -22.42 0.52
C TRP A 418 -3.27 -22.82 -0.69
N PRO A 419 -2.87 -24.10 -0.78
CA PRO A 419 -2.02 -24.58 -1.88
C PRO A 419 -2.64 -24.33 -3.25
N SER A 420 -1.82 -23.89 -4.19
CA SER A 420 -2.22 -23.73 -5.57
C SER A 420 -2.34 -25.10 -6.26
N THR A 421 -3.30 -25.19 -7.17
CA THR A 421 -3.49 -26.38 -8.04
C THR A 421 -3.15 -26.05 -9.50
N GLY A 422 -2.57 -24.88 -9.76
CA GLY A 422 -2.34 -24.35 -11.11
C GLY A 422 -3.61 -23.85 -11.82
N SER A 423 -4.80 -24.14 -11.28
CA SER A 423 -6.08 -23.72 -11.85
C SER A 423 -7.10 -23.24 -10.79
N GLY A 424 -6.66 -23.12 -9.56
CA GLY A 424 -7.42 -22.70 -8.40
C GLY A 424 -6.63 -23.04 -7.14
N PHE A 425 -7.28 -23.05 -5.96
CA PHE A 425 -6.60 -23.25 -4.68
C PHE A 425 -7.27 -24.34 -3.86
N GLY A 426 -6.46 -25.10 -3.13
CA GLY A 426 -6.87 -26.20 -2.28
C GLY A 426 -7.44 -25.77 -0.92
N ALA A 427 -7.59 -26.73 -0.03
CA ALA A 427 -8.06 -26.49 1.33
C ALA A 427 -6.96 -25.82 2.18
N ARG A 428 -7.36 -24.94 3.12
CA ARG A 428 -6.43 -24.27 4.01
C ARG A 428 -5.61 -25.25 4.84
N ILE A 429 -4.31 -25.14 4.76
CA ILE A 429 -3.32 -25.74 5.64
C ILE A 429 -3.10 -24.79 6.82
N ALA A 430 -3.23 -25.29 8.05
CA ALA A 430 -3.04 -24.50 9.25
C ALA A 430 -1.55 -24.40 9.58
N GLY A 431 -1.07 -23.17 9.80
CA GLY A 431 0.28 -22.87 10.26
C GLY A 431 0.37 -22.49 11.73
N PRO A 432 1.39 -21.72 12.12
CA PRO A 432 1.59 -21.27 13.49
C PRO A 432 0.37 -20.56 14.08
N PRO A 433 0.07 -20.76 15.38
CA PRO A 433 -1.11 -20.20 16.04
C PRO A 433 -0.91 -18.72 16.43
N TRP A 434 -0.52 -17.88 15.48
CA TRP A 434 -0.31 -16.45 15.67
C TRP A 434 -1.65 -15.72 15.67
N SER A 435 -2.47 -15.98 16.69
CA SER A 435 -3.86 -15.51 16.79
C SER A 435 -3.97 -14.13 17.45
N ASN A 436 -5.13 -13.47 17.27
CA ASN A 436 -5.43 -12.24 18.00
C ASN A 436 -5.48 -12.48 19.52
N GLU A 437 -5.98 -13.62 19.96
CA GLU A 437 -5.99 -13.99 21.38
C GLU A 437 -4.58 -14.09 21.97
N ALA A 438 -3.61 -14.46 21.13
CA ALA A 438 -2.18 -14.49 21.50
C ALA A 438 -1.48 -13.13 21.33
N GLY A 439 -2.23 -12.05 20.98
CA GLY A 439 -1.72 -10.69 20.87
C GLY A 439 -1.08 -10.34 19.53
N TRP A 440 -1.31 -11.12 18.47
CA TRP A 440 -0.72 -10.89 17.15
C TRP A 440 -1.43 -9.83 16.29
N ASN A 441 -2.31 -9.04 16.86
CA ASN A 441 -2.99 -7.92 16.21
C ASN A 441 -2.22 -6.59 16.29
N GLU A 442 -0.99 -6.61 16.84
CA GLU A 442 -0.15 -5.42 16.88
C GLU A 442 0.72 -5.31 15.61
N PRO A 443 0.89 -4.09 15.02
CA PRO A 443 1.65 -3.90 13.77
C PRO A 443 3.06 -4.46 13.82
N TYR A 444 3.75 -4.25 14.93
CA TYR A 444 5.11 -4.73 15.16
C TYR A 444 5.21 -6.26 15.37
N TYR A 445 4.08 -6.98 15.23
CA TYR A 445 4.06 -8.45 15.13
C TYR A 445 3.59 -8.89 13.75
N TYR A 446 2.34 -8.56 13.34
CA TYR A 446 1.83 -9.03 12.05
C TYR A 446 2.58 -8.44 10.86
N GLY A 447 3.10 -7.21 10.96
CA GLY A 447 3.88 -6.56 9.92
C GLY A 447 5.27 -7.19 9.69
N THR A 448 5.71 -8.07 10.58
CA THR A 448 7.02 -8.74 10.49
C THR A 448 6.95 -10.14 9.90
N VAL A 449 5.80 -10.58 9.40
CA VAL A 449 5.66 -11.89 8.76
C VAL A 449 6.48 -11.91 7.46
N ARG A 450 7.42 -12.85 7.39
CA ARG A 450 8.29 -13.10 6.22
C ARG A 450 8.24 -14.56 5.85
N THR A 451 8.41 -14.84 4.58
CA THR A 451 8.45 -16.17 4.00
C THR A 451 9.78 -16.39 3.30
N GLY A 452 10.38 -17.57 3.48
CA GLY A 452 11.66 -17.96 2.91
C GLY A 452 12.01 -19.36 3.31
N ASP A 453 12.82 -20.05 2.56
CA ASP A 453 13.28 -21.41 2.85
C ASP A 453 14.40 -21.38 3.88
N VAL A 454 14.07 -21.60 5.14
CA VAL A 454 15.02 -21.48 6.28
C VAL A 454 15.90 -22.72 6.42
N ASP A 455 15.41 -23.91 6.01
CA ASP A 455 16.17 -25.16 6.17
C ASP A 455 16.77 -25.71 4.87
N GLY A 456 16.53 -25.04 3.75
CA GLY A 456 17.11 -25.39 2.45
C GLY A 456 16.48 -26.62 1.80
N ASP A 457 15.23 -26.95 2.18
CA ASP A 457 14.57 -28.15 1.68
C ASP A 457 13.70 -27.90 0.42
N GLY A 458 13.72 -26.69 -0.09
CA GLY A 458 12.99 -26.25 -1.28
C GLY A 458 11.55 -25.81 -1.01
N ARG A 459 11.06 -25.89 0.22
CA ARG A 459 9.76 -25.37 0.64
C ARG A 459 9.91 -24.05 1.37
N VAL A 460 8.97 -23.17 1.15
CA VAL A 460 8.97 -21.86 1.81
C VAL A 460 8.41 -21.96 3.22
N ASP A 461 9.17 -21.50 4.18
CA ASP A 461 8.87 -21.44 5.60
C ASP A 461 8.29 -20.08 6.00
N VAL A 462 7.89 -19.92 7.26
CA VAL A 462 7.39 -18.66 7.77
C VAL A 462 8.07 -18.23 9.06
N CYS A 463 8.54 -16.99 9.09
CA CYS A 463 9.09 -16.34 10.27
C CYS A 463 8.29 -15.08 10.61
N ALA A 464 8.19 -14.76 11.90
CA ALA A 464 7.65 -13.50 12.35
C ALA A 464 8.19 -13.13 13.73
N ARG A 465 8.05 -11.88 14.11
CA ARG A 465 8.48 -11.39 15.40
C ARG A 465 7.36 -11.48 16.43
N ALA A 466 7.64 -12.07 17.57
CA ALA A 466 6.81 -12.08 18.76
C ALA A 466 7.39 -11.18 19.86
N ALA A 467 6.70 -11.02 20.99
CA ALA A 467 7.17 -10.23 22.14
C ALA A 467 8.55 -10.68 22.66
N ALA A 468 8.87 -11.97 22.55
CA ALA A 468 10.14 -12.56 23.01
C ALA A 468 11.28 -12.54 21.98
N GLY A 469 11.02 -12.16 20.74
CA GLY A 469 11.96 -12.20 19.61
C GLY A 469 11.36 -12.86 18.38
N MET A 470 12.21 -13.19 17.40
CA MET A 470 11.79 -13.90 16.19
C MET A 470 11.35 -15.34 16.51
N THR A 471 10.43 -15.84 15.75
CA THR A 471 9.95 -17.22 15.78
C THR A 471 9.68 -17.69 14.35
N CYS A 472 10.17 -18.86 13.99
CA CYS A 472 10.03 -19.46 12.66
C CYS A 472 9.38 -20.83 12.75
N ALA A 473 8.64 -21.21 11.73
CA ALA A 473 8.04 -22.53 11.59
C ALA A 473 8.30 -23.07 10.19
N LEU A 474 8.98 -24.22 10.14
CA LEU A 474 9.32 -24.90 8.89
C LEU A 474 8.09 -25.53 8.26
N SER A 475 7.97 -25.42 6.96
CA SER A 475 6.94 -26.12 6.21
C SER A 475 7.24 -27.61 6.11
N THR A 476 6.20 -28.42 6.13
CA THR A 476 6.28 -29.88 5.91
C THR A 476 5.58 -30.29 4.63
N GLY A 477 5.22 -29.32 3.78
CA GLY A 477 4.41 -29.53 2.57
C GLY A 477 2.93 -29.76 2.83
N THR A 478 2.56 -30.26 4.01
CA THR A 478 1.15 -30.54 4.40
C THR A 478 0.75 -29.90 5.71
N GLY A 479 1.65 -29.12 6.30
CA GLY A 479 1.50 -28.42 7.57
C GLY A 479 2.77 -27.65 7.90
N PHE A 480 2.89 -27.25 9.16
CA PHE A 480 4.08 -26.57 9.67
C PHE A 480 4.58 -27.27 10.93
N ALA A 481 5.89 -27.33 11.09
CA ALA A 481 6.54 -27.85 12.28
C ALA A 481 6.26 -26.95 13.50
N VAL A 482 6.61 -27.43 14.68
CA VAL A 482 6.51 -26.63 15.92
C VAL A 482 7.46 -25.44 15.80
N PRO A 483 6.98 -24.20 16.00
CA PRO A 483 7.82 -23.03 15.89
C PRO A 483 9.04 -23.07 16.82
N PHE A 484 10.19 -22.62 16.32
CA PHE A 484 11.43 -22.46 17.09
C PHE A 484 11.80 -20.98 17.21
N ALA A 485 12.64 -20.64 18.18
CA ALA A 485 13.06 -19.27 18.43
C ALA A 485 14.22 -18.86 17.53
N GLY A 486 14.13 -17.68 16.96
CA GLY A 486 15.18 -16.97 16.24
C GLY A 486 15.86 -15.89 17.08
N PRO A 487 16.44 -14.85 16.44
CA PRO A 487 17.10 -13.74 17.10
C PRO A 487 16.24 -13.04 18.17
N LEU A 488 16.89 -12.52 19.21
CA LEU A 488 16.23 -11.86 20.34
C LEU A 488 15.85 -10.40 20.01
N TRP A 489 15.20 -10.19 18.90
CA TRP A 489 14.63 -8.89 18.50
C TRP A 489 13.27 -8.69 19.17
N ASN A 490 13.31 -8.56 20.50
CA ASN A 490 12.13 -8.52 21.35
C ASN A 490 11.66 -7.07 21.66
N ASN A 491 10.58 -6.94 22.44
CA ASN A 491 10.07 -5.63 22.84
C ASN A 491 11.06 -4.85 23.70
N ASP A 492 11.81 -5.52 24.57
CA ASP A 492 12.80 -4.88 25.44
C ASP A 492 14.03 -4.38 24.67
N ALA A 493 14.31 -4.98 23.50
CA ALA A 493 15.34 -4.54 22.58
C ALA A 493 14.88 -3.37 21.67
N GLY A 494 13.66 -2.86 21.86
CA GLY A 494 13.11 -1.73 21.13
C GLY A 494 12.41 -2.06 19.82
N PHE A 495 12.25 -3.34 19.48
CA PHE A 495 11.62 -3.75 18.22
C PHE A 495 10.08 -3.54 18.16
N THR A 496 9.53 -2.74 19.04
CA THR A 496 8.22 -2.12 18.87
C THR A 496 8.28 -0.82 18.07
N ASP A 497 9.49 -0.28 17.85
CA ASP A 497 9.72 0.92 17.05
C ASP A 497 9.80 0.53 15.56
N PRO A 498 9.05 1.21 14.68
CA PRO A 498 9.04 0.96 13.24
C PRO A 498 10.44 0.94 12.62
N LYS A 499 11.31 1.86 12.98
CA LYS A 499 12.68 1.95 12.45
C LYS A 499 13.53 0.69 12.66
N TYR A 500 13.05 -0.27 13.48
CA TYR A 500 13.69 -1.58 13.67
C TYR A 500 12.87 -2.72 13.06
N TRP A 501 11.59 -2.87 13.46
CA TRP A 501 10.81 -4.02 13.02
C TRP A 501 10.49 -4.03 11.51
N SER A 502 10.36 -2.85 10.89
CA SER A 502 10.12 -2.75 9.43
C SER A 502 11.33 -3.19 8.61
N THR A 503 12.53 -3.19 9.22
CA THR A 503 13.78 -3.55 8.56
C THR A 503 14.10 -5.05 8.59
N ILE A 504 13.24 -5.87 9.21
CA ILE A 504 13.43 -7.32 9.25
C ILE A 504 13.30 -7.90 7.84
N ARG A 505 14.34 -8.63 7.42
CA ARG A 505 14.42 -9.33 6.13
C ARG A 505 14.71 -10.81 6.38
N LEU A 506 14.17 -11.66 5.52
CA LEU A 506 14.42 -13.10 5.47
C LEU A 506 14.85 -13.44 4.04
N ALA A 507 16.12 -13.67 3.83
CA ALA A 507 16.71 -13.92 2.53
C ALA A 507 18.01 -14.70 2.69
N ASP A 508 18.41 -15.45 1.69
CA ASP A 508 19.66 -16.20 1.66
C ASP A 508 20.83 -15.23 1.39
N VAL A 509 21.49 -14.78 2.47
CA VAL A 509 22.51 -13.71 2.38
C VAL A 509 23.87 -14.23 1.95
N ASP A 510 24.19 -15.49 2.31
CA ASP A 510 25.49 -16.10 2.05
C ASP A 510 25.48 -17.17 0.94
N GLY A 511 24.39 -17.26 0.19
CA GLY A 511 24.26 -18.10 -0.99
C GLY A 511 24.23 -19.62 -0.68
N ASP A 512 23.97 -20.00 0.58
CA ASP A 512 24.01 -21.38 1.01
C ASP A 512 22.68 -22.16 0.79
N GLY A 513 21.71 -21.52 0.19
CA GLY A 513 20.39 -22.06 -0.12
C GLY A 513 19.39 -21.95 1.04
N ARG A 514 19.76 -21.35 2.19
CA ARG A 514 18.90 -21.14 3.34
C ARG A 514 18.65 -19.65 3.62
N ALA A 515 17.42 -19.31 3.88
CA ALA A 515 17.06 -17.93 4.18
C ALA A 515 17.49 -17.51 5.60
N ASP A 516 18.22 -16.41 5.69
CA ASP A 516 18.80 -15.79 6.86
C ASP A 516 17.95 -14.65 7.37
N LEU A 517 18.11 -14.29 8.65
CA LEU A 517 17.44 -13.15 9.25
C LEU A 517 18.37 -11.96 9.41
N CYS A 518 18.05 -10.86 8.73
CA CYS A 518 18.73 -9.58 8.90
C CYS A 518 17.77 -8.51 9.43
N ALA A 519 18.25 -7.63 10.30
CA ALA A 519 17.51 -6.44 10.73
C ALA A 519 18.44 -5.33 11.17
N ARG A 520 17.94 -4.09 11.09
CA ARG A 520 18.59 -2.94 11.70
C ARG A 520 18.26 -2.89 13.20
N THR A 521 19.29 -2.63 13.99
CA THR A 521 19.22 -2.37 15.43
C THR A 521 19.71 -0.94 15.72
N ALA A 522 19.62 -0.48 16.97
CA ALA A 522 20.17 0.82 17.38
C ALA A 522 21.67 0.97 17.08
N ALA A 523 22.41 -0.14 16.98
CA ALA A 523 23.87 -0.15 16.75
C ALA A 523 24.25 -0.32 15.26
N GLY A 524 23.30 -0.65 14.39
CA GLY A 524 23.53 -0.98 12.98
C GLY A 524 22.83 -2.26 12.60
N VAL A 525 23.12 -2.78 11.41
CA VAL A 525 22.53 -4.03 10.91
C VAL A 525 23.17 -5.22 11.61
N ALA A 526 22.35 -6.23 11.87
CA ALA A 526 22.78 -7.53 12.35
C ALA A 526 22.07 -8.62 11.53
N CYS A 527 22.84 -9.56 10.98
CA CYS A 527 22.33 -10.75 10.31
C CYS A 527 22.60 -11.99 11.13
N HIS A 528 21.71 -12.96 11.06
CA HIS A 528 21.84 -14.25 11.70
C HIS A 528 21.63 -15.32 10.65
N LEU A 529 22.72 -16.00 10.28
CA LEU A 529 22.71 -17.03 9.26
C LEU A 529 21.93 -18.26 9.73
N SER A 530 21.17 -18.86 8.85
CA SER A 530 20.41 -20.06 9.13
C SER A 530 21.33 -21.27 9.27
N THR A 531 20.95 -22.16 10.17
CA THR A 531 21.61 -23.47 10.37
C THR A 531 20.71 -24.62 9.92
N GLY A 532 19.60 -24.31 9.24
CA GLY A 532 18.56 -25.27 8.86
C GLY A 532 17.64 -25.72 10.01
N SER A 533 17.99 -25.42 11.25
CA SER A 533 17.19 -25.77 12.44
C SER A 533 17.17 -24.67 13.50
N GLY A 534 17.74 -23.54 13.20
CA GLY A 534 17.87 -22.34 14.05
C GLY A 534 18.72 -21.31 13.36
N PHE A 535 19.19 -20.32 14.11
CA PHE A 535 20.04 -19.25 13.60
C PHE A 535 21.33 -19.15 14.40
N GLY A 536 22.42 -18.83 13.70
CA GLY A 536 23.75 -18.63 14.28
C GLY A 536 23.87 -17.34 15.09
N ASP A 537 25.08 -17.08 15.59
CA ASP A 537 25.42 -15.81 16.24
C ASP A 537 25.31 -14.65 15.26
N ALA A 538 25.08 -13.44 15.78
CA ALA A 538 24.95 -12.25 14.96
C ALA A 538 26.24 -11.95 14.19
N VAL A 539 26.16 -11.85 12.88
CA VAL A 539 27.15 -11.24 11.99
C VAL A 539 26.85 -9.75 11.94
N ALA A 540 27.83 -8.91 12.28
CA ALA A 540 27.66 -7.47 12.26
C ALA A 540 27.65 -6.96 10.82
N GLY A 541 26.60 -6.26 10.45
CA GLY A 541 26.48 -5.56 9.17
C GLY A 541 26.99 -4.12 9.23
N PRO A 542 26.63 -3.30 8.23
CA PRO A 542 27.01 -1.90 8.19
C PRO A 542 26.55 -1.12 9.42
N GLU A 543 27.32 -0.09 9.81
CA GLU A 543 26.96 0.79 10.92
C GLU A 543 25.82 1.76 10.51
N LEU A 544 24.64 1.22 10.34
CA LEU A 544 23.41 1.99 10.12
C LEU A 544 22.73 2.30 11.47
N SER A 545 23.50 2.97 12.36
CA SER A 545 23.09 3.17 13.76
C SER A 545 22.19 4.39 13.91
N ASP A 546 21.44 4.46 15.03
CA ASP A 546 20.68 5.67 15.41
C ASP A 546 21.61 6.87 15.60
N ALA A 547 22.83 6.63 16.10
CA ALA A 547 23.82 7.68 16.33
C ALA A 547 24.39 8.28 15.04
N SER A 548 24.35 7.54 13.94
CA SER A 548 24.80 7.97 12.61
C SER A 548 23.65 8.48 11.71
N GLY A 549 22.42 8.68 12.28
CA GLY A 549 21.30 9.29 11.57
C GLY A 549 20.40 8.30 10.81
N TRP A 550 20.56 6.99 11.04
CA TRP A 550 19.72 5.97 10.39
C TRP A 550 18.42 5.67 11.18
N GLY A 551 18.09 6.51 12.15
CA GLY A 551 16.81 6.41 12.86
C GLY A 551 15.63 6.97 12.09
N ASP A 552 15.87 7.69 11.00
CA ASP A 552 14.84 8.27 10.15
C ASP A 552 14.30 7.20 9.18
N LEU A 553 12.99 7.15 9.01
CA LEU A 553 12.32 6.09 8.23
C LEU A 553 12.64 6.16 6.75
N ASP A 554 12.83 7.36 6.21
CA ASP A 554 13.25 7.59 4.82
C ASP A 554 14.63 6.99 4.48
N ASN A 555 15.39 6.61 5.52
CA ASN A 555 16.63 5.85 5.42
C ASN A 555 16.39 4.38 5.83
N ALA A 556 15.89 4.14 7.05
CA ALA A 556 15.76 2.80 7.61
C ALA A 556 14.86 1.87 6.78
N SER A 557 13.70 2.36 6.31
CA SER A 557 12.74 1.54 5.56
C SER A 557 13.21 1.18 4.15
N THR A 558 14.29 1.80 3.66
CA THR A 558 14.83 1.54 2.32
C THR A 558 15.85 0.41 2.27
N ILE A 559 16.13 -0.27 3.40
CA ILE A 559 17.06 -1.40 3.45
C ILE A 559 16.51 -2.55 2.61
N ARG A 560 17.33 -3.03 1.66
CA ARG A 560 17.04 -4.14 0.74
C ARG A 560 18.25 -5.06 0.67
N LEU A 561 18.00 -6.32 0.32
CA LEU A 561 18.99 -7.34 0.02
C LEU A 561 18.80 -7.76 -1.45
N ALA A 562 19.85 -7.81 -2.21
CA ALA A 562 19.84 -8.25 -3.61
C ALA A 562 21.26 -8.56 -4.08
N ASP A 563 21.42 -9.52 -4.97
CA ASP A 563 22.68 -9.86 -5.61
C ASP A 563 23.06 -8.79 -6.66
N LEU A 564 24.00 -7.91 -6.33
CA LEU A 564 24.44 -6.81 -7.21
C LEU A 564 25.59 -7.17 -8.13
N ASP A 565 26.39 -8.19 -7.79
CA ASP A 565 27.59 -8.53 -8.55
C ASP A 565 27.48 -9.89 -9.25
N GLY A 566 26.41 -10.64 -9.02
CA GLY A 566 26.09 -11.88 -9.73
C GLY A 566 26.84 -13.09 -9.18
N ASP A 567 27.30 -13.03 -7.91
CA ASP A 567 28.06 -14.11 -7.29
C ASP A 567 27.18 -15.06 -6.45
N GLY A 568 25.87 -14.74 -6.32
CA GLY A 568 24.88 -15.54 -5.61
C GLY A 568 24.70 -15.16 -4.14
N ASP A 569 25.63 -14.36 -3.57
CA ASP A 569 25.47 -13.76 -2.24
C ASP A 569 24.64 -12.48 -2.33
N LEU A 570 24.05 -11.99 -1.22
CA LEU A 570 23.23 -10.79 -1.27
C LEU A 570 23.89 -9.57 -0.66
N GLU A 571 23.94 -8.49 -1.42
CA GLU A 571 24.35 -7.18 -0.96
C GLU A 571 23.23 -6.47 -0.20
N LEU A 572 23.63 -5.76 0.86
CA LEU A 572 22.73 -4.85 1.54
C LEU A 572 22.76 -3.47 0.90
N CYS A 573 21.64 -3.00 0.41
CA CYS A 573 21.48 -1.64 -0.11
C CYS A 573 20.52 -0.82 0.72
N ALA A 574 20.79 0.48 0.85
CA ALA A 574 19.87 1.42 1.51
C ALA A 574 20.09 2.84 0.99
N ARG A 575 19.05 3.67 1.11
CA ARG A 575 19.18 5.10 0.88
C ARG A 575 19.69 5.79 2.16
N ALA A 576 20.76 6.53 2.03
CA ALA A 576 21.23 7.49 3.03
C ALA A 576 20.85 8.92 2.62
N ASN A 577 20.96 9.91 3.53
CA ASN A 577 20.72 11.32 3.23
C ASN A 577 21.55 11.84 2.03
N ALA A 578 22.66 11.19 1.71
CA ALA A 578 23.55 11.52 0.59
C ALA A 578 23.39 10.56 -0.62
N GLY A 579 22.28 9.82 -0.71
CA GLY A 579 21.97 8.89 -1.80
C GLY A 579 22.21 7.43 -1.47
N ILE A 580 22.11 6.56 -2.46
CA ILE A 580 22.18 5.10 -2.30
C ILE A 580 23.57 4.65 -1.85
N ARG A 581 23.58 3.69 -0.94
CA ARG A 581 24.76 2.98 -0.44
C ARG A 581 24.49 1.49 -0.43
N CYS A 582 25.44 0.70 -0.91
CA CYS A 582 25.38 -0.75 -0.85
C CYS A 582 26.65 -1.32 -0.22
N TRP A 583 26.58 -2.49 0.35
CA TRP A 583 27.67 -3.19 1.01
C TRP A 583 27.65 -4.64 0.58
N PRO A 584 28.69 -5.08 -0.17
CA PRO A 584 28.76 -6.46 -0.64
C PRO A 584 28.97 -7.42 0.52
N TRP A 585 28.40 -8.61 0.43
CA TRP A 585 28.73 -9.71 1.30
C TRP A 585 30.15 -10.23 0.97
N THR A 586 30.86 -10.76 1.92
CA THR A 586 32.25 -11.19 1.75
C THR A 586 32.49 -12.62 2.24
N GLY A 587 31.43 -13.41 2.44
CA GLY A 587 31.50 -14.74 3.04
C GLY A 587 31.70 -14.74 4.57
N ALA A 588 31.87 -13.58 5.21
CA ALA A 588 32.08 -13.46 6.64
C ALA A 588 31.47 -12.19 7.26
N GLY A 589 30.79 -11.41 6.47
CA GLY A 589 30.17 -10.14 6.82
C GLY A 589 30.23 -9.15 5.65
N PHE A 590 29.76 -7.93 5.86
CA PHE A 590 29.66 -6.94 4.81
C PHE A 590 30.95 -6.16 4.57
N GLY A 591 31.28 -5.92 3.30
CA GLY A 591 32.50 -5.28 2.83
C GLY A 591 32.44 -3.75 2.80
N ALA A 592 33.28 -3.17 1.95
CA ALA A 592 33.37 -1.72 1.80
C ALA A 592 32.16 -1.16 1.07
N THR A 593 31.74 0.06 1.44
CA THR A 593 30.58 0.74 0.86
C THR A 593 30.76 0.99 -0.64
N ILE A 594 29.81 0.52 -1.43
CA ILE A 594 29.59 0.91 -2.82
C ILE A 594 28.71 2.16 -2.83
N THR A 595 29.11 3.18 -3.57
CA THR A 595 28.33 4.42 -3.71
C THR A 595 27.45 4.34 -4.96
N GLY A 596 26.13 4.39 -4.76
CA GLY A 596 25.14 4.41 -5.81
C GLY A 596 24.71 5.83 -6.22
N PRO A 597 23.59 5.95 -6.95
CA PRO A 597 23.02 7.23 -7.37
C PRO A 597 22.80 8.21 -6.24
N ALA A 598 22.90 9.50 -6.54
CA ALA A 598 22.65 10.59 -5.61
C ALA A 598 21.12 10.80 -5.43
N TRP A 599 20.44 9.80 -4.91
CA TRP A 599 19.03 9.89 -4.50
C TRP A 599 18.96 10.46 -3.08
N ASP A 600 19.37 11.72 -2.95
CA ASP A 600 19.57 12.42 -1.71
C ASP A 600 18.34 13.27 -1.28
N GLU A 601 18.42 13.88 -0.09
CA GLU A 601 17.35 14.74 0.43
C GLU A 601 17.13 15.98 -0.45
N ASP A 602 18.20 16.58 -0.96
CA ASP A 602 18.13 17.80 -1.79
C ASP A 602 17.41 17.53 -3.12
N SER A 603 17.47 16.30 -3.62
CA SER A 603 16.79 15.81 -4.82
C SER A 603 15.35 15.32 -4.52
N GLY A 604 14.86 15.42 -3.28
CA GLY A 604 13.49 15.09 -2.89
C GLY A 604 13.26 13.61 -2.56
N TRP A 605 14.30 12.81 -2.40
CA TRP A 605 14.17 11.39 -2.06
C TRP A 605 13.89 11.12 -0.57
N SER A 606 13.79 12.13 0.27
CA SER A 606 13.21 12.03 1.60
C SER A 606 11.67 12.03 1.59
N ASP A 607 11.04 12.28 0.44
CA ASP A 607 9.59 12.16 0.29
C ASP A 607 9.18 10.69 0.20
N PHE A 608 8.22 10.30 1.06
CA PHE A 608 7.66 8.93 1.09
C PHE A 608 7.23 8.40 -0.27
N ARG A 609 6.64 9.26 -1.11
CA ARG A 609 6.21 8.91 -2.47
C ARG A 609 7.36 8.50 -3.40
N HIS A 610 8.60 8.76 -3.00
CA HIS A 610 9.81 8.47 -3.76
C HIS A 610 10.63 7.37 -3.09
N TYR A 611 11.06 7.52 -1.82
CA TYR A 611 11.88 6.50 -1.17
C TYR A 611 11.18 5.13 -1.05
N ALA A 612 9.86 5.13 -0.83
CA ALA A 612 9.08 3.90 -0.76
C ALA A 612 8.99 3.12 -2.09
N THR A 613 9.44 3.73 -3.18
CA THR A 613 9.41 3.11 -4.51
C THR A 613 10.73 2.48 -4.92
N ILE A 614 11.76 2.54 -4.07
CA ILE A 614 13.08 1.96 -4.35
C ILE A 614 12.98 0.44 -4.40
N ARG A 615 13.43 -0.15 -5.52
CA ARG A 615 13.39 -1.59 -5.78
C ARG A 615 14.67 -2.04 -6.44
N LEU A 616 15.01 -3.31 -6.25
CA LEU A 616 16.13 -4.00 -6.89
C LEU A 616 15.60 -5.21 -7.66
N GLY A 617 16.16 -5.45 -8.83
CA GLY A 617 15.79 -6.57 -9.70
C GLY A 617 16.63 -6.55 -10.96
N ASP A 618 16.87 -7.67 -11.58
CA ASP A 618 17.68 -7.80 -12.81
C ASP A 618 16.89 -7.32 -14.03
N LEU A 619 17.16 -6.09 -14.48
CA LEU A 619 16.49 -5.44 -15.61
C LEU A 619 17.00 -5.94 -16.96
N ASP A 620 18.30 -6.24 -17.05
CA ASP A 620 18.92 -6.56 -18.34
C ASP A 620 19.26 -8.05 -18.55
N GLY A 621 19.00 -8.87 -17.52
CA GLY A 621 19.15 -10.33 -17.60
C GLY A 621 20.59 -10.79 -17.47
N ASP A 622 21.45 -9.98 -16.82
CA ASP A 622 22.87 -10.30 -16.66
C ASP A 622 23.20 -11.00 -15.33
N GLY A 623 22.14 -11.33 -14.55
CA GLY A 623 22.25 -12.00 -13.26
C GLY A 623 22.51 -11.07 -12.09
N ARG A 624 22.65 -9.75 -12.31
CA ARG A 624 22.85 -8.74 -11.27
C ARG A 624 21.58 -7.91 -11.05
N ALA A 625 21.28 -7.62 -9.80
CA ALA A 625 20.14 -6.79 -9.47
C ALA A 625 20.42 -5.31 -9.74
N ASP A 626 19.56 -4.71 -10.54
CA ASP A 626 19.56 -3.31 -10.91
C ASP A 626 18.68 -2.48 -9.99
N LEU A 627 18.99 -1.21 -9.86
CA LEU A 627 18.30 -0.30 -8.97
C LEU A 627 17.26 0.52 -9.74
N CYS A 628 16.00 0.44 -9.37
CA CYS A 628 14.92 1.27 -9.89
C CYS A 628 14.22 2.06 -8.78
N GLY A 629 13.72 3.25 -9.11
CA GLY A 629 12.92 4.07 -8.22
C GLY A 629 12.11 5.12 -8.99
N ARG A 630 11.18 5.79 -8.31
CA ARG A 630 10.28 6.76 -8.93
C ARG A 630 10.41 8.16 -8.32
N PRO A 631 11.28 9.05 -8.84
CA PRO A 631 11.24 10.47 -8.54
C PRO A 631 9.98 11.16 -9.15
N PRO A 632 9.77 12.47 -8.90
CA PRO A 632 8.58 13.18 -9.37
C PRO A 632 8.33 13.12 -10.89
N GLU A 633 9.38 12.94 -11.68
CA GLU A 633 9.34 12.92 -13.15
C GLU A 633 8.93 11.58 -13.76
N GLY A 634 8.96 10.49 -12.98
CA GLY A 634 8.67 9.12 -13.43
C GLY A 634 9.78 8.15 -13.02
N VAL A 635 9.73 6.91 -13.49
CA VAL A 635 10.67 5.87 -13.09
C VAL A 635 12.07 6.12 -13.67
N VAL A 636 13.09 5.92 -12.86
CA VAL A 636 14.49 5.92 -13.24
C VAL A 636 15.16 4.65 -12.72
N CYS A 637 15.97 4.02 -13.57
CA CYS A 637 16.73 2.83 -13.21
C CYS A 637 18.23 3.05 -13.44
N HIS A 638 19.06 2.25 -12.77
CA HIS A 638 20.50 2.22 -12.93
C HIS A 638 20.95 0.76 -12.95
N LEU A 639 21.56 0.33 -14.03
CA LEU A 639 22.12 -1.03 -14.14
C LEU A 639 23.30 -1.20 -13.18
N SER A 640 23.38 -2.35 -12.55
CA SER A 640 24.52 -2.71 -11.73
C SER A 640 25.75 -2.99 -12.59
N THR A 641 26.93 -2.65 -12.09
CA THR A 641 28.22 -3.00 -12.69
C THR A 641 29.02 -3.97 -11.82
N GLY A 642 28.38 -4.51 -10.77
CA GLY A 642 29.00 -5.34 -9.75
C GLY A 642 29.73 -4.54 -8.67
N ASP A 643 30.43 -3.47 -9.05
CA ASP A 643 31.18 -2.59 -8.13
C ASP A 643 30.60 -1.16 -8.05
N GLY A 644 29.47 -0.93 -8.70
CA GLY A 644 28.78 0.36 -8.76
C GLY A 644 27.52 0.33 -9.62
N PHE A 645 27.12 1.50 -10.12
CA PHE A 645 25.92 1.65 -10.95
C PHE A 645 26.21 2.47 -12.21
N GLY A 646 25.64 2.04 -13.31
CA GLY A 646 25.68 2.71 -14.59
C GLY A 646 24.90 4.03 -14.64
N PRO A 647 24.87 4.70 -15.80
CA PRO A 647 24.10 5.93 -15.98
C PRO A 647 22.60 5.67 -15.87
N ALA A 648 21.86 6.72 -15.52
CA ALA A 648 20.39 6.66 -15.40
C ALA A 648 19.73 6.24 -16.73
N LEU A 649 18.87 5.25 -16.65
CA LEU A 649 17.93 4.83 -17.68
C LEU A 649 16.55 5.39 -17.37
N THR A 650 15.87 5.96 -18.35
CA THR A 650 14.51 6.43 -18.20
C THR A 650 13.53 5.28 -18.30
N GLY A 651 12.79 5.04 -17.25
CA GLY A 651 11.72 4.05 -17.17
C GLY A 651 10.34 4.58 -17.57
N PRO A 652 9.28 3.90 -17.17
CA PRO A 652 7.91 4.33 -17.41
C PRO A 652 7.61 5.74 -16.89
N ALA A 653 6.81 6.52 -17.65
CA ALA A 653 6.46 7.91 -17.32
C ALA A 653 5.38 7.98 -16.22
N LEU A 654 5.71 7.53 -15.02
CA LEU A 654 4.83 7.50 -13.86
C LEU A 654 5.03 8.76 -13.00
N ALA A 655 4.83 9.94 -13.60
CA ALA A 655 5.16 11.22 -12.96
C ALA A 655 4.06 11.72 -12.01
N ASP A 656 4.45 12.50 -11.00
CA ASP A 656 3.52 13.17 -10.08
C ASP A 656 2.54 14.08 -10.81
N SER A 657 3.01 14.76 -11.85
CA SER A 657 2.20 15.67 -12.66
C SER A 657 1.03 15.01 -13.41
N VAL A 658 1.04 13.69 -13.54
CA VAL A 658 -0.04 12.90 -14.15
C VAL A 658 -0.75 11.98 -13.16
N GLY A 659 -0.61 12.27 -11.84
CA GLY A 659 -1.39 11.65 -10.78
C GLY A 659 -0.74 10.48 -10.04
N TRP A 660 0.52 10.15 -10.33
CA TRP A 660 1.22 9.03 -9.68
C TRP A 660 1.69 9.30 -8.25
N HIS A 661 1.40 10.48 -7.70
CA HIS A 661 1.62 10.82 -6.30
C HIS A 661 0.59 10.19 -5.36
N GLY A 662 -0.48 9.57 -5.89
CA GLY A 662 -1.52 8.93 -5.09
C GLY A 662 -1.04 7.61 -4.48
N LEU A 663 -1.35 7.37 -3.20
CA LEU A 663 -1.00 6.15 -2.48
C LEU A 663 -1.36 4.86 -3.24
N PRO A 664 -2.58 4.73 -3.84
CA PRO A 664 -2.95 3.51 -4.57
C PRO A 664 -2.06 3.21 -5.77
N TYR A 665 -1.22 4.15 -6.17
CA TYR A 665 -0.39 4.03 -7.36
C TYR A 665 1.07 3.78 -7.02
N PHE A 666 1.75 4.70 -6.32
CA PHE A 666 3.17 4.53 -6.02
C PHE A 666 3.48 3.36 -5.06
N SER A 667 2.58 3.06 -4.11
CA SER A 667 2.77 1.94 -3.18
C SER A 667 2.63 0.56 -3.82
N THR A 668 2.05 0.51 -5.01
CA THR A 668 1.83 -0.74 -5.75
C THR A 668 2.92 -1.07 -6.76
N ILE A 669 4.02 -0.32 -6.75
CA ILE A 669 5.18 -0.60 -7.60
C ILE A 669 5.80 -1.93 -7.19
N ARG A 670 5.99 -2.81 -8.19
CA ARG A 670 6.63 -4.12 -8.07
C ARG A 670 7.71 -4.22 -9.14
N PHE A 671 8.89 -4.66 -8.72
CA PHE A 671 10.05 -4.91 -9.56
C PHE A 671 11.01 -5.79 -8.75
N ALA A 672 11.22 -7.02 -9.20
CA ALA A 672 12.09 -8.00 -8.56
C ALA A 672 12.63 -8.95 -9.63
N GLY A 673 13.82 -9.47 -9.44
CA GLY A 673 14.44 -10.42 -10.35
C GLY A 673 13.65 -11.73 -10.49
N PRO A 674 13.95 -12.53 -11.51
CA PRO A 674 13.46 -13.87 -11.58
C PRO A 674 13.88 -14.62 -10.31
N ARG A 675 13.05 -15.55 -9.86
CA ARG A 675 13.50 -16.48 -8.81
C ARG A 675 14.77 -17.14 -9.31
N PRO A 676 15.82 -17.25 -8.46
CA PRO A 676 16.88 -18.20 -8.75
C PRO A 676 16.20 -19.53 -9.09
N VAL A 677 16.48 -20.07 -10.28
CA VAL A 677 15.98 -21.39 -10.63
C VAL A 677 16.59 -22.32 -9.57
N ARG A 678 15.79 -22.66 -8.55
CA ARG A 678 16.24 -23.66 -7.58
C ARG A 678 16.34 -24.96 -8.34
N CYS A 679 17.55 -25.35 -8.63
CA CYS A 679 17.84 -26.63 -9.21
C CYS A 679 17.25 -27.68 -8.24
N ARG A 680 16.33 -28.49 -8.70
CA ARG A 680 15.86 -29.67 -7.96
C ARG A 680 16.82 -30.80 -8.26
N PRO A 681 17.54 -31.35 -7.27
CA PRO A 681 18.40 -32.49 -7.53
C PRO A 681 17.60 -33.65 -8.12
N THR A 682 17.71 -33.82 -9.43
CA THR A 682 17.19 -34.97 -10.16
C THR A 682 18.37 -35.74 -10.72
N VAL A 683 18.17 -36.93 -11.25
CA VAL A 683 19.23 -37.62 -11.97
C VAL A 683 19.53 -36.85 -13.25
N GLU A 684 20.81 -36.58 -13.49
CA GLU A 684 21.30 -35.90 -14.69
C GLU A 684 20.65 -36.42 -15.98
N VAL A 685 20.15 -35.47 -16.78
CA VAL A 685 19.59 -35.70 -18.09
C VAL A 685 20.39 -34.86 -19.09
N CYS A 686 21.00 -35.47 -20.08
CA CYS A 686 21.84 -34.81 -21.07
C CYS A 686 21.07 -33.76 -21.88
N ASN A 687 20.82 -32.58 -21.29
CA ASN A 687 20.01 -31.51 -21.85
C ASN A 687 20.70 -30.14 -21.84
N GLY A 688 21.94 -30.09 -21.31
CA GLY A 688 22.72 -28.86 -21.17
C GLY A 688 22.39 -28.06 -19.90
N LEU A 689 21.69 -28.66 -18.94
CA LEU A 689 21.36 -28.10 -17.64
C LEU A 689 22.03 -28.95 -16.55
N ASP A 690 22.34 -28.36 -15.44
CA ASP A 690 22.77 -29.01 -14.20
C ASP A 690 21.49 -29.50 -13.48
N ASP A 691 21.09 -30.77 -13.75
CA ASP A 691 19.83 -31.32 -13.24
C ASP A 691 19.96 -31.87 -11.81
N ASP A 692 21.18 -32.18 -11.33
CA ASP A 692 21.39 -32.70 -9.97
C ASP A 692 22.01 -31.69 -9.00
N CYS A 693 22.29 -30.48 -9.48
CA CYS A 693 22.70 -29.33 -8.69
C CYS A 693 24.07 -29.46 -8.00
N ASP A 694 25.00 -30.18 -8.61
CA ASP A 694 26.32 -30.35 -8.04
C ASP A 694 27.36 -29.36 -8.60
N GLY A 695 26.91 -28.46 -9.52
CA GLY A 695 27.74 -27.44 -10.17
C GLY A 695 28.44 -27.91 -11.42
N GLU A 696 28.29 -29.17 -11.84
CA GLU A 696 28.74 -29.69 -13.12
C GLU A 696 27.52 -29.92 -14.02
N THR A 697 27.59 -29.61 -15.31
CA THR A 697 26.49 -29.70 -16.28
C THR A 697 26.61 -31.00 -17.08
N ASP A 698 25.54 -31.84 -17.12
CA ASP A 698 25.52 -33.09 -17.90
C ASP A 698 26.65 -34.09 -17.50
N GLU A 699 27.15 -34.10 -16.22
CA GLU A 699 28.12 -35.10 -15.79
C GLU A 699 27.48 -36.49 -15.74
N GLY A 700 28.29 -37.49 -16.07
CA GLY A 700 27.77 -38.86 -16.28
C GLY A 700 27.12 -39.08 -17.65
N CYS A 701 26.90 -38.02 -18.42
CA CYS A 701 26.49 -38.10 -19.80
C CYS A 701 27.68 -38.51 -20.69
N SER A 702 27.78 -39.76 -21.10
CA SER A 702 28.75 -40.19 -22.07
C SER A 702 28.43 -39.58 -23.44
N ALA A 703 29.36 -38.78 -23.96
CA ALA A 703 29.33 -38.30 -25.32
C ALA A 703 29.59 -39.50 -26.29
N GLU A 704 28.57 -40.37 -26.41
CA GLU A 704 28.52 -41.35 -27.48
C GLU A 704 27.23 -41.20 -28.27
N GLY A 705 27.26 -40.33 -29.20
CA GLY A 705 26.17 -40.15 -30.15
C GLY A 705 26.57 -39.45 -31.44
N GLY A 706 27.32 -40.15 -32.28
CA GLY A 706 27.57 -39.63 -33.60
C GLY A 706 28.61 -40.43 -34.37
N ASP A 707 28.27 -41.53 -34.98
CA ASP A 707 28.44 -41.74 -36.41
C ASP A 707 27.86 -43.09 -36.84
N ALA A 708 26.79 -43.04 -37.64
CA ALA A 708 26.35 -44.15 -38.41
C ALA A 708 27.30 -44.30 -39.63
N ASP A 709 28.11 -45.34 -39.64
CA ASP A 709 28.46 -45.95 -40.91
C ASP A 709 28.63 -47.49 -40.75
N ALA A 710 28.02 -48.19 -41.67
CA ALA A 710 27.98 -49.62 -41.83
C ALA A 710 29.38 -50.25 -41.95
N ASP A 711 29.54 -51.45 -41.34
CA ASP A 711 29.89 -52.59 -42.18
C ASP A 711 29.76 -53.89 -41.35
N ALA A 712 29.22 -54.91 -42.05
CA ALA A 712 29.08 -56.30 -41.63
C ALA A 712 30.40 -57.02 -41.42
N ASP A 713 30.48 -57.88 -40.41
CA ASP A 713 30.78 -59.28 -40.67
C ASP A 713 30.78 -60.15 -39.39
N ALA A 714 30.34 -61.31 -39.57
CA ALA A 714 30.17 -62.49 -38.79
C ALA A 714 31.28 -62.88 -37.78
N ASP A 715 30.97 -63.51 -36.64
CA ASP A 715 31.15 -64.92 -36.42
C ASP A 715 30.74 -65.31 -34.97
N ALA A 716 30.10 -66.36 -34.93
CA ALA A 716 29.60 -67.40 -34.14
C ALA A 716 30.30 -67.83 -32.84
N ASP A 717 29.43 -68.48 -32.04
CA ASP A 717 29.66 -69.53 -31.01
C ASP A 717 29.81 -69.06 -29.57
N ASP A 718 29.07 -69.53 -28.62
CA ASP A 718 28.52 -70.80 -28.21
C ASP A 718 27.63 -70.61 -26.93
N ALA A 719 26.42 -71.09 -26.92
CA ALA A 719 25.79 -72.13 -26.10
C ALA A 719 25.84 -71.91 -24.56
N VAL A 720 24.81 -72.06 -23.77
CA VAL A 720 23.86 -73.08 -23.41
C VAL A 720 23.03 -72.58 -22.21
N ASP A 721 21.82 -72.50 -22.27
CA ASP A 721 20.72 -73.42 -21.86
C ASP A 721 20.16 -73.16 -20.44
N ASP A 722 18.94 -73.08 -20.31
CA ASP A 722 17.80 -73.76 -19.81
C ASP A 722 16.84 -72.77 -19.04
N GLY A 723 15.64 -72.65 -19.41
CA GLY A 723 14.50 -73.39 -19.31
C GLY A 723 13.20 -72.59 -19.36
N VAL A 724 12.52 -72.84 -20.35
CA VAL A 724 11.11 -72.48 -20.66
C VAL A 724 10.24 -73.66 -20.22
N PRO A 725 8.92 -73.66 -20.24
CA PRO A 725 7.80 -72.75 -20.34
C PRO A 725 6.58 -73.20 -19.53
N PRO A 726 5.32 -73.10 -20.03
CA PRO A 726 4.53 -72.14 -20.78
C PRO A 726 3.06 -72.04 -20.31
N ALA A 727 2.38 -71.17 -21.08
CA ALA A 727 1.01 -71.23 -21.60
C ALA A 727 -0.17 -71.24 -20.61
N ASP A 728 -1.34 -70.75 -20.91
CA ASP A 728 -2.17 -70.66 -22.11
C ASP A 728 -3.24 -69.59 -21.84
N ALA A 729 -3.59 -68.82 -22.73
CA ALA A 729 -4.58 -68.88 -23.81
C ALA A 729 -6.07 -68.71 -23.41
N ASP A 730 -6.68 -67.84 -24.14
CA ASP A 730 -8.06 -67.79 -24.65
C ASP A 730 -9.11 -67.09 -23.77
N ALA A 731 -9.94 -66.18 -24.31
CA ALA A 731 -10.70 -66.08 -25.52
C ALA A 731 -11.42 -64.73 -25.50
N THR A 732 -11.58 -64.15 -26.67
CA THR A 732 -12.66 -63.30 -27.11
C THR A 732 -13.87 -64.16 -27.55
N PRO A 733 -15.03 -63.65 -27.90
CA PRO A 733 -15.46 -62.34 -28.36
C PRO A 733 -16.92 -61.93 -28.01
N ASP A 734 -17.32 -60.76 -28.54
CA ASP A 734 -18.63 -60.34 -29.00
C ASP A 734 -19.80 -60.12 -28.04
N ASP A 735 -20.37 -58.93 -28.02
CA ASP A 735 -21.68 -58.71 -28.65
C ASP A 735 -22.04 -57.21 -28.76
N VAL A 736 -22.42 -56.88 -29.93
CA VAL A 736 -23.12 -55.77 -30.55
C VAL A 736 -24.53 -55.64 -29.99
N PHE A 737 -25.02 -54.40 -29.80
CA PHE A 737 -26.38 -53.97 -30.12
C PHE A 737 -26.52 -52.44 -30.12
N ASP A 738 -26.62 -51.90 -31.27
CA ASP A 738 -27.62 -51.07 -31.93
C ASP A 738 -28.35 -49.99 -31.14
N GLY A 739 -28.32 -48.82 -31.74
CA GLY A 739 -29.13 -47.63 -31.46
C GLY A 739 -30.60 -47.75 -31.96
N PRO A 740 -31.40 -46.73 -31.94
CA PRO A 740 -31.36 -45.68 -32.95
C PRO A 740 -31.71 -44.23 -32.48
N ALA A 741 -31.20 -43.25 -33.21
CA ALA A 741 -31.84 -42.18 -34.02
C ALA A 741 -33.00 -41.39 -33.35
N ASP A 742 -33.04 -40.09 -33.31
CA ASP A 742 -33.25 -39.09 -34.35
C ASP A 742 -33.31 -37.66 -33.77
N VAL A 743 -32.63 -36.79 -34.37
CA VAL A 743 -32.63 -35.35 -34.70
C VAL A 743 -34.01 -34.62 -34.53
N PRO A 744 -34.11 -33.25 -34.33
CA PRO A 744 -33.37 -32.25 -35.08
C PRO A 744 -32.88 -30.97 -34.35
N GLY A 745 -31.85 -30.43 -34.84
CA GLY A 745 -31.34 -29.15 -35.10
C GLY A 745 -32.05 -27.86 -34.64
N GLU A 746 -31.30 -27.01 -33.93
CA GLU A 746 -31.51 -25.56 -33.99
C GLU A 746 -30.21 -24.83 -34.36
N VAL A 747 -30.39 -23.93 -35.29
CA VAL A 747 -29.39 -23.11 -35.96
C VAL A 747 -28.93 -21.97 -35.03
N PRO A 748 -27.65 -21.60 -34.95
CA PRO A 748 -27.23 -20.44 -34.15
C PRO A 748 -27.63 -19.15 -34.88
N VAL A 749 -28.35 -18.29 -34.18
CA VAL A 749 -28.65 -16.91 -34.58
C VAL A 749 -27.47 -16.04 -34.28
N VAL A 750 -26.82 -15.52 -35.29
CA VAL A 750 -25.80 -14.48 -35.21
C VAL A 750 -26.50 -13.13 -35.08
N TYR A 751 -26.30 -12.42 -33.96
CA TYR A 751 -26.68 -11.02 -33.87
C TYR A 751 -25.50 -10.15 -34.29
N VAL A 752 -25.69 -9.46 -35.40
CA VAL A 752 -24.83 -8.35 -35.86
C VAL A 752 -25.37 -7.06 -35.29
N TYR A 753 -24.60 -6.41 -34.40
CA TYR A 753 -24.89 -5.03 -33.99
C TYR A 753 -24.20 -4.07 -34.93
N THR A 754 -24.98 -3.31 -35.68
CA THR A 754 -24.52 -2.14 -36.41
C THR A 754 -24.61 -0.92 -35.49
N SER A 755 -23.49 -0.21 -35.38
CA SER A 755 -23.38 1.10 -34.76
C SER A 755 -24.08 2.15 -35.63
N ASP A 756 -25.13 2.78 -35.14
CA ASP A 756 -25.58 4.07 -35.64
C ASP A 756 -25.75 5.08 -34.50
N GLY A 757 -24.97 6.15 -34.61
CA GLY A 757 -24.94 7.25 -33.69
C GLY A 757 -26.18 8.12 -33.73
N CYS A 758 -26.64 8.53 -32.54
CA CYS A 758 -27.62 9.61 -32.39
C CYS A 758 -26.90 10.94 -32.15
N GLY A 759 -26.81 11.73 -33.20
CA GLY A 759 -26.54 13.18 -33.12
C GLY A 759 -27.83 13.96 -32.92
N CYS A 760 -27.95 14.69 -31.80
CA CYS A 760 -28.99 15.71 -31.66
C CYS A 760 -28.48 17.02 -32.24
N ARG A 761 -29.09 17.43 -33.38
CA ARG A 761 -29.04 18.80 -33.89
C ARG A 761 -30.19 19.61 -33.30
N ALA A 762 -29.86 20.74 -32.70
CA ALA A 762 -30.82 21.80 -32.44
C ALA A 762 -30.82 22.75 -33.63
N ALA A 763 -31.99 23.01 -34.14
CA ALA A 763 -32.26 23.99 -35.20
C ALA A 763 -32.51 25.38 -34.60
N GLY A 764 -31.89 26.37 -35.09
CA GLY A 764 -32.40 27.41 -35.94
C GLY A 764 -32.31 28.79 -35.34
N GLY A 765 -31.75 29.73 -36.07
CA GLY A 765 -31.96 31.13 -35.89
C GLY A 765 -30.85 32.02 -36.49
N ALA A 766 -31.15 32.59 -37.62
CA ALA A 766 -30.30 33.37 -38.49
C ALA A 766 -29.83 34.72 -37.90
N GLY A 767 -28.69 35.22 -38.41
CA GLY A 767 -28.36 36.66 -38.35
C GLY A 767 -26.91 37.00 -38.57
N SER A 768 -26.56 37.08 -39.83
CA SER A 768 -25.64 38.02 -40.55
C SER A 768 -24.38 38.62 -39.92
N ALA A 769 -23.33 38.37 -40.65
CA ALA A 769 -22.35 39.32 -41.24
C ALA A 769 -21.23 39.94 -40.40
N GLY A 770 -20.02 39.67 -40.84
CA GLY A 770 -19.04 40.71 -41.06
C GLY A 770 -17.70 40.62 -40.37
N GLY A 771 -16.65 40.32 -41.13
CA GLY A 771 -15.41 41.07 -40.99
C GLY A 771 -14.15 40.27 -40.60
N LEU A 772 -13.37 39.97 -41.61
CA LEU A 772 -11.91 39.71 -41.67
C LEU A 772 -11.05 40.64 -40.82
N ALA A 773 -9.93 40.13 -40.31
CA ALA A 773 -8.55 40.50 -40.62
C ALA A 773 -7.61 40.04 -39.48
N LEU A 774 -6.74 39.06 -39.72
CA LEU A 774 -5.30 39.18 -40.02
C LEU A 774 -4.40 39.90 -38.97
N LEU A 775 -3.48 39.03 -38.45
CA LEU A 775 -2.19 39.29 -37.86
C LEU A 775 -1.36 40.45 -38.48
N PRO A 776 -0.21 40.95 -37.93
CA PRO A 776 0.91 40.18 -37.34
C PRO A 776 1.76 40.87 -36.21
N ALA A 777 2.53 40.07 -35.56
CA ALA A 777 3.97 40.08 -35.25
C ALA A 777 4.80 41.36 -34.98
N ALA A 778 5.83 41.09 -34.15
CA ALA A 778 7.15 41.73 -34.02
C ALA A 778 7.38 42.60 -32.77
N ALA A 779 8.16 42.16 -31.83
CA ALA A 779 9.63 42.04 -31.75
C ALA A 779 10.33 43.32 -31.24
N LEU A 780 11.35 43.04 -30.42
CA LEU A 780 12.56 43.83 -30.20
C LEU A 780 12.66 44.66 -28.90
N LEU A 781 13.48 44.15 -28.01
CA LEU A 781 14.90 44.41 -27.78
C LEU A 781 15.27 45.51 -26.74
N ARG A 782 16.11 44.99 -25.81
CA ARG A 782 17.31 45.71 -25.25
C ARG A 782 17.09 46.80 -24.20
N ARG A 783 17.79 46.90 -23.13
CA ARG A 783 19.19 46.61 -22.73
C ARG A 783 19.44 47.23 -21.35
N ARG A 784 20.22 46.49 -20.49
CA ARG A 784 21.36 47.01 -19.71
C ARG A 784 21.13 48.21 -18.76
N ARG A 785 21.59 48.29 -17.54
CA ARG A 785 22.92 48.01 -16.94
C ARG A 785 22.90 48.36 -15.45
N ARG A 786 23.58 47.53 -14.63
CA ARG A 786 24.65 47.89 -13.68
C ARG A 786 24.43 48.95 -12.60
N GLY A 787 24.84 48.51 -11.42
CA GLY A 787 25.69 49.22 -10.49
C GLY A 787 25.25 48.96 -9.06
N ALA A 788 25.85 48.18 -8.31
CA ALA A 788 27.11 48.23 -7.62
C ALA A 788 26.99 48.91 -6.23
N ALA A 789 27.27 48.10 -5.22
CA ALA A 789 28.12 48.35 -4.04
C ALA A 789 27.58 49.19 -2.90
N GLY A 790 27.73 48.61 -1.68
CA GLY A 790 28.25 49.35 -0.59
C GLY A 790 27.67 49.10 0.78
N ARG A 791 28.25 48.18 1.49
CA ARG A 791 28.62 48.20 2.91
C ARG A 791 27.80 49.10 3.87
N ARG A 792 27.14 48.52 4.85
CA ARG A 792 27.67 48.36 6.23
C ARG A 792 26.82 47.32 6.95
#